data_d7addfd90941fd4e42703d6031bca69a
#
_entry.id   d7addfd90941fd4e42703d6031bca69a
#
_cell.length_a   1.000
_cell.length_b   1.000
_cell.length_c   1.000
_cell.angle_alpha   90.00
_cell.angle_beta   90.00
_cell.angle_gamma   90.00
#
_symmetry.space_group_name_H-M   'P 1'
#
loop_
_entity.id
_entity.type
_entity.pdbx_description
1 polymer ?
#
loop_
_entity_poly.entity_id
_entity_poly.type
_entity_poly.pdbx_seq_one_letter_code
_entity_poly.pdbx_strand_id
1 'polypeptide(L)'
;MKRTFISILLFLIFLPVLFGQDPEKKQYTATHITTSPVINGVLDDETWQTGTWAGGFTQNQPFSGRPETQKTEFKILFDDDNLYVAIKAYDTSPDSIVNRLTRRDEADGDLVGIIIDSFHDLRTGFLFGVSSAGVKYDQMFTNDGQNQDASWDPNWCVETSVNKDGWVAEMKIPFSQVRFDKSSSDGWGLDVARILYRKNEQTFWQHIPRDAPGLVHLFGELKGLEQIKPRKIFDITPYGVARTETFQAVPENPFQATGKLSKLNGGIDAKVGVTNNMTMDLTINPDFGQVEADPSVVNLSAYETFFAEKRPFFIEGNNITNFGLGIGDGGVGNDNLFYSRRIGRQPQVYPDMKDSWYADIPTRTNILGAAKLTGKTKDGLSVGFVEAVTAQEKAEIDTIGGRKFATVEPLTNYFVGRIQKDINNGNTLIGALFTSTNRELDADVSNILHKAAYTGGVDFTQYFNKKSWMFNLNTAFSLVEGSKKAITNTQESSAHYFQRPDKNYAVLDTNRTSLAGSGGRMEIMKLNGHWNFLGAVLWKTPGFEINDLGYMRTTDQILSVLWAGYNQFEPKWIYKSFNLNSDFYSYSNFGGNWIGGGYEWNANINLKNFWNIWTGGSLNTSSLSTDMLRGGPMMKLPGSVNLRIGFSTDSRKKLVFSVSANGSQGFENSSDNLYTEVDITYKPTNYLVFTLSPSYNKSYSELQYVTQTTYNGVDRYIFGSIDQKTISTSFRVNLNLSPNLTFQYWGQPFVATGKYYNYKFITDPMANNYRDRFWTYNSNQITFDTDHFNIDENADGKTDYTFGKNDFNVKQFLSNLVVRWEYSPGSTVFLVWSQTRSYYTDSGQMDFFNNVGDLFNKSKNIPHNVFLIKFSYRFGLK
;
A
#
# COMPACT_ATOMS: atom_id res chain seq x y z
N MET A 1 -16.02 35.36 -21.56
CA MET A 1 -15.78 34.01 -21.04
C MET A 1 -16.46 33.64 -19.71
N LYS A 2 -16.91 34.57 -18.86
CA LYS A 2 -17.62 34.25 -17.60
C LYS A 2 -19.10 33.83 -17.70
N ARG A 3 -19.79 34.13 -18.82
CA ARG A 3 -21.21 33.77 -18.99
C ARG A 3 -21.47 32.44 -19.70
N THR A 4 -20.49 31.90 -20.42
CA THR A 4 -20.62 30.61 -21.17
C THR A 4 -20.41 29.40 -20.28
N PHE A 5 -19.66 29.54 -19.20
CA PHE A 5 -19.43 28.41 -18.25
C PHE A 5 -20.65 28.10 -17.38
N ILE A 6 -21.48 29.10 -17.07
CA ILE A 6 -22.69 28.89 -16.24
C ILE A 6 -23.81 28.22 -17.04
N SER A 7 -23.86 28.41 -18.34
CA SER A 7 -24.89 27.82 -19.19
C SER A 7 -24.64 26.33 -19.49
N ILE A 8 -23.39 25.86 -19.46
CA ILE A 8 -23.06 24.46 -19.65
C ILE A 8 -23.34 23.64 -18.35
N LEU A 9 -23.20 24.26 -17.21
CA LEU A 9 -23.50 23.63 -15.91
C LEU A 9 -25.01 23.43 -15.68
N LEU A 10 -25.85 24.27 -16.30
CA LEU A 10 -27.32 24.18 -16.18
C LEU A 10 -27.96 23.21 -17.16
N PHE A 11 -27.28 22.81 -18.23
CA PHE A 11 -27.83 21.89 -19.23
C PHE A 11 -27.67 20.39 -18.84
N LEU A 12 -26.82 20.09 -17.85
CA LEU A 12 -26.61 18.72 -17.34
C LEU A 12 -27.65 18.27 -16.30
N ILE A 13 -28.60 19.13 -15.91
CA ILE A 13 -29.56 18.85 -14.82
C ILE A 13 -30.89 18.21 -15.32
N PHE A 14 -31.14 18.16 -16.61
CA PHE A 14 -32.40 17.63 -17.17
C PHE A 14 -32.19 16.43 -18.12
N LEU A 15 -31.73 15.29 -17.58
CA LEU A 15 -31.95 14.00 -18.24
C LEU A 15 -33.06 13.25 -17.50
N PRO A 16 -34.10 12.74 -18.20
CA PRO A 16 -35.12 11.96 -17.53
C PRO A 16 -34.52 10.67 -16.99
N VAL A 17 -34.64 10.48 -15.70
CA VAL A 17 -34.26 9.28 -15.00
C VAL A 17 -35.31 8.19 -15.27
N LEU A 18 -34.97 7.20 -16.07
CA LEU A 18 -35.71 5.96 -16.14
C LEU A 18 -35.51 5.22 -14.79
N PHE A 19 -36.55 5.15 -14.00
CA PHE A 19 -36.56 4.40 -12.73
C PHE A 19 -36.57 2.90 -13.05
N GLY A 20 -35.40 2.26 -13.05
CA GLY A 20 -35.34 0.80 -12.90
C GLY A 20 -35.86 0.43 -11.50
N GLN A 21 -36.73 -0.56 -11.39
CA GLN A 21 -37.11 -1.16 -10.12
C GLN A 21 -35.89 -1.84 -9.51
N ASP A 22 -35.66 -1.65 -8.20
CA ASP A 22 -34.63 -2.43 -7.50
C ASP A 22 -35.01 -3.92 -7.58
N PRO A 23 -34.06 -4.84 -7.82
CA PRO A 23 -34.37 -6.26 -7.89
C PRO A 23 -34.98 -6.73 -6.56
N GLU A 24 -36.01 -7.58 -6.65
CA GLU A 24 -36.61 -8.17 -5.47
C GLU A 24 -35.56 -8.94 -4.65
N LYS A 25 -35.48 -8.64 -3.36
CA LYS A 25 -34.51 -9.25 -2.45
C LYS A 25 -34.97 -10.66 -2.09
N LYS A 26 -34.11 -11.64 -2.38
CA LYS A 26 -34.32 -13.02 -1.93
C LYS A 26 -34.22 -13.09 -0.42
N GLN A 27 -34.97 -14.04 0.18
CA GLN A 27 -34.98 -14.28 1.61
C GLN A 27 -34.60 -15.72 1.90
N TYR A 28 -33.79 -15.93 2.93
CA TYR A 28 -33.45 -17.25 3.45
C TYR A 28 -33.67 -17.26 4.97
N THR A 29 -34.29 -18.34 5.48
CA THR A 29 -34.48 -18.50 6.93
C THR A 29 -33.57 -19.59 7.45
N ALA A 30 -32.61 -19.21 8.32
CA ALA A 30 -31.74 -20.15 9.01
C ALA A 30 -32.52 -21.04 9.99
N THR A 31 -32.08 -22.26 10.14
CA THR A 31 -32.75 -23.25 11.01
C THR A 31 -31.93 -23.45 12.28
N HIS A 32 -32.57 -23.28 13.45
CA HIS A 32 -31.97 -23.56 14.75
C HIS A 32 -31.79 -25.06 14.96
N ILE A 33 -30.65 -25.48 15.49
CA ILE A 33 -30.28 -26.85 15.79
C ILE A 33 -29.83 -27.00 17.25
N THR A 34 -29.99 -28.16 17.81
CA THR A 34 -29.54 -28.50 19.17
C THR A 34 -28.32 -29.38 19.19
N THR A 35 -28.02 -30.04 18.07
CA THR A 35 -26.84 -30.89 17.90
C THR A 35 -25.95 -30.30 16.79
N SER A 36 -24.73 -29.94 17.13
CA SER A 36 -23.78 -29.36 16.17
C SER A 36 -23.29 -30.43 15.18
N PRO A 37 -23.26 -30.14 13.87
CA PRO A 37 -22.67 -31.08 12.90
C PRO A 37 -21.16 -31.18 13.10
N VAL A 38 -20.59 -32.31 12.73
CA VAL A 38 -19.14 -32.53 12.65
C VAL A 38 -18.64 -31.95 11.33
N ILE A 39 -17.70 -31.03 11.41
CA ILE A 39 -17.12 -30.41 10.22
C ILE A 39 -16.00 -31.30 9.69
N ASN A 40 -16.30 -32.11 8.69
CA ASN A 40 -15.40 -33.10 8.11
C ASN A 40 -15.34 -33.08 6.56
N GLY A 41 -16.11 -32.17 5.93
CA GLY A 41 -16.24 -32.04 4.49
C GLY A 41 -17.26 -33.00 3.85
N VAL A 42 -18.01 -33.73 4.67
CA VAL A 42 -19.01 -34.72 4.22
C VAL A 42 -20.36 -34.43 4.89
N LEU A 43 -21.42 -34.21 4.11
CA LEU A 43 -22.74 -33.85 4.62
C LEU A 43 -23.55 -35.11 4.99
N ASP A 44 -22.97 -35.99 5.81
CA ASP A 44 -23.58 -37.26 6.22
C ASP A 44 -24.25 -37.22 7.62
N ASP A 45 -24.00 -36.16 8.41
CA ASP A 45 -24.67 -35.96 9.69
C ASP A 45 -26.20 -35.79 9.54
N GLU A 46 -26.97 -36.37 10.44
CA GLU A 46 -28.42 -36.21 10.49
C GLU A 46 -28.84 -34.72 10.60
N THR A 47 -28.05 -33.92 11.26
CA THR A 47 -28.25 -32.47 11.42
C THR A 47 -28.35 -31.77 10.06
N TRP A 48 -27.61 -32.20 9.03
CA TRP A 48 -27.72 -31.66 7.70
C TRP A 48 -28.99 -32.07 6.93
N GLN A 49 -29.79 -33.00 7.47
CA GLN A 49 -31.10 -33.32 6.91
C GLN A 49 -32.16 -32.28 7.30
N THR A 50 -31.91 -31.47 8.35
CA THR A 50 -32.79 -30.39 8.75
C THR A 50 -32.62 -29.15 7.92
N GLY A 51 -33.62 -28.25 7.91
CA GLY A 51 -33.57 -27.01 7.14
C GLY A 51 -33.72 -27.22 5.63
N THR A 52 -33.76 -26.13 4.89
CA THR A 52 -34.01 -26.10 3.43
C THR A 52 -32.73 -25.73 2.67
N TRP A 53 -32.54 -26.36 1.50
CA TRP A 53 -31.51 -25.96 0.54
C TRP A 53 -32.01 -24.77 -0.30
N ALA A 54 -31.20 -23.77 -0.50
CA ALA A 54 -31.44 -22.67 -1.43
C ALA A 54 -30.47 -22.73 -2.60
N GLY A 55 -30.88 -22.23 -3.74
CA GLY A 55 -30.12 -22.21 -4.98
C GLY A 55 -30.62 -21.13 -5.93
N GLY A 56 -30.42 -21.34 -7.24
CA GLY A 56 -30.84 -20.36 -8.26
C GLY A 56 -29.91 -19.16 -8.32
N PHE A 57 -28.59 -19.44 -8.43
CA PHE A 57 -27.56 -18.44 -8.55
C PHE A 57 -27.58 -17.75 -9.92
N THR A 58 -27.14 -16.52 -9.93
CA THR A 58 -27.13 -15.67 -11.12
C THR A 58 -25.72 -15.16 -11.37
N GLN A 59 -25.30 -15.20 -12.63
CA GLN A 59 -23.98 -14.71 -13.01
C GLN A 59 -23.86 -13.19 -12.80
N ASN A 60 -22.77 -12.79 -12.18
CA ASN A 60 -22.21 -11.45 -12.26
C ASN A 60 -21.24 -11.38 -13.46
N GLN A 61 -20.45 -12.45 -13.67
CA GLN A 61 -19.50 -12.60 -14.77
C GLN A 61 -19.63 -14.00 -15.37
N PRO A 62 -19.39 -14.17 -16.68
CA PRO A 62 -19.14 -13.16 -17.71
C PRO A 62 -20.41 -12.47 -18.22
N PHE A 63 -21.60 -13.04 -17.98
CA PHE A 63 -22.88 -12.54 -18.48
C PHE A 63 -23.80 -12.16 -17.32
N SER A 64 -23.77 -10.90 -16.93
CA SER A 64 -24.58 -10.39 -15.82
C SER A 64 -26.08 -10.71 -16.02
N GLY A 65 -26.70 -11.27 -14.97
CA GLY A 65 -28.13 -11.61 -14.96
C GLY A 65 -28.48 -12.96 -15.57
N ARG A 66 -27.54 -13.72 -16.17
CA ARG A 66 -27.83 -15.07 -16.68
C ARG A 66 -27.80 -16.11 -15.54
N PRO A 67 -28.52 -17.23 -15.67
CA PRO A 67 -28.39 -18.35 -14.73
C PRO A 67 -26.95 -18.89 -14.67
N GLU A 68 -26.58 -19.46 -13.52
CA GLU A 68 -25.34 -20.21 -13.34
C GLU A 68 -25.16 -21.34 -14.33
N THR A 69 -23.95 -21.62 -14.77
CA THR A 69 -23.66 -22.74 -15.69
C THR A 69 -23.46 -24.08 -14.98
N GLN A 70 -23.19 -24.04 -13.69
CA GLN A 70 -23.06 -25.21 -12.81
C GLN A 70 -23.85 -24.90 -11.54
N LYS A 71 -24.76 -25.79 -11.17
CA LYS A 71 -25.65 -25.61 -10.02
C LYS A 71 -24.89 -25.40 -8.72
N THR A 72 -25.40 -24.50 -7.90
CA THR A 72 -24.92 -24.25 -6.54
C THR A 72 -26.10 -24.28 -5.58
N GLU A 73 -25.94 -24.95 -4.46
CA GLU A 73 -26.93 -24.96 -3.38
C GLU A 73 -26.22 -24.72 -2.05
N PHE A 74 -26.90 -24.00 -1.16
CA PHE A 74 -26.42 -23.78 0.19
C PHE A 74 -27.50 -24.01 1.23
N LYS A 75 -27.07 -24.24 2.47
CA LYS A 75 -27.92 -24.41 3.65
C LYS A 75 -27.24 -23.73 4.83
N ILE A 76 -28.06 -23.05 5.65
CA ILE A 76 -27.59 -22.38 6.86
C ILE A 76 -28.35 -22.91 8.06
N LEU A 77 -27.60 -23.42 9.04
CA LEU A 77 -28.05 -23.86 10.35
C LEU A 77 -27.35 -23.03 11.42
N PHE A 78 -27.89 -22.99 12.62
CA PHE A 78 -27.21 -22.31 13.73
C PHE A 78 -27.59 -22.93 15.09
N ASP A 79 -26.67 -22.87 16.04
CA ASP A 79 -26.89 -23.13 17.45
C ASP A 79 -26.70 -21.82 18.27
N ASP A 80 -26.58 -21.89 19.56
CA ASP A 80 -26.41 -20.73 20.42
C ASP A 80 -25.05 -20.03 20.22
N ASP A 81 -24.07 -20.69 19.62
CA ASP A 81 -22.66 -20.27 19.56
C ASP A 81 -22.14 -20.05 18.16
N ASN A 82 -22.70 -20.75 17.17
CA ASN A 82 -22.12 -20.84 15.83
C ASN A 82 -23.16 -20.79 14.73
N LEU A 83 -22.75 -20.23 13.60
CA LEU A 83 -23.41 -20.38 12.33
C LEU A 83 -22.74 -21.54 11.57
N TYR A 84 -23.56 -22.46 11.03
CA TYR A 84 -23.09 -23.57 10.19
C TYR A 84 -23.58 -23.37 8.76
N VAL A 85 -22.66 -23.46 7.82
CA VAL A 85 -22.98 -23.27 6.40
C VAL A 85 -22.48 -24.47 5.61
N ALA A 86 -23.38 -25.12 4.88
CA ALA A 86 -23.04 -26.13 3.89
C ALA A 86 -23.29 -25.59 2.49
N ILE A 87 -22.29 -25.74 1.61
CA ILE A 87 -22.41 -25.34 0.20
C ILE A 87 -22.07 -26.54 -0.70
N LYS A 88 -23.00 -26.88 -1.60
CA LYS A 88 -22.81 -27.89 -2.65
C LYS A 88 -22.52 -27.16 -3.95
N ALA A 89 -21.30 -27.26 -4.43
CA ALA A 89 -20.88 -26.69 -5.71
C ALA A 89 -20.82 -27.79 -6.76
N TYR A 90 -21.96 -28.08 -7.40
CA TYR A 90 -22.03 -29.11 -8.44
C TYR A 90 -21.15 -28.77 -9.63
N ASP A 91 -20.62 -29.81 -10.25
CA ASP A 91 -19.80 -29.67 -11.46
C ASP A 91 -19.94 -30.90 -12.35
N THR A 92 -20.31 -30.69 -13.61
CA THR A 92 -20.43 -31.77 -14.62
C THR A 92 -19.09 -32.35 -15.06
N SER A 93 -17.98 -31.75 -14.61
CA SER A 93 -16.60 -32.20 -14.89
C SER A 93 -15.72 -32.06 -13.63
N PRO A 94 -15.95 -32.88 -12.59
CA PRO A 94 -15.25 -32.75 -11.30
C PRO A 94 -13.74 -32.83 -11.41
N ASP A 95 -13.20 -33.59 -12.36
CA ASP A 95 -11.77 -33.69 -12.64
C ASP A 95 -11.14 -32.36 -13.13
N SER A 96 -11.98 -31.41 -13.51
CA SER A 96 -11.56 -30.07 -13.95
C SER A 96 -11.62 -29.02 -12.86
N ILE A 97 -12.02 -29.39 -11.64
CA ILE A 97 -11.99 -28.50 -10.46
C ILE A 97 -10.55 -28.15 -10.16
N VAL A 98 -10.29 -26.86 -10.05
CA VAL A 98 -8.95 -26.36 -9.76
C VAL A 98 -8.74 -26.30 -8.26
N ASN A 99 -8.05 -27.32 -7.74
CA ASN A 99 -7.81 -27.57 -6.34
C ASN A 99 -6.36 -27.23 -5.98
N ARG A 100 -6.02 -25.91 -5.96
CA ARG A 100 -4.67 -25.44 -5.61
C ARG A 100 -4.59 -24.98 -4.16
N LEU A 101 -3.52 -25.42 -3.50
CA LEU A 101 -3.14 -24.93 -2.20
C LEU A 101 -2.41 -23.59 -2.34
N THR A 102 -2.96 -22.57 -1.73
CA THR A 102 -2.39 -21.23 -1.62
C THR A 102 -2.22 -20.87 -0.16
N ARG A 103 -1.73 -19.68 0.11
CA ARG A 103 -1.85 -19.11 1.46
C ARG A 103 -3.31 -18.69 1.71
N ARG A 104 -3.66 -18.56 3.00
CA ARG A 104 -4.90 -17.89 3.39
C ARG A 104 -5.02 -16.55 2.68
N ASP A 105 -6.22 -16.20 2.25
CA ASP A 105 -6.59 -14.98 1.51
C ASP A 105 -5.99 -14.86 0.10
N GLU A 106 -5.33 -15.88 -0.39
CA GLU A 106 -4.93 -16.01 -1.78
C GLU A 106 -5.83 -17.05 -2.46
N ALA A 107 -6.54 -16.67 -3.52
CA ALA A 107 -7.41 -17.58 -4.27
C ALA A 107 -6.85 -17.87 -5.67
N ASP A 108 -6.49 -19.12 -5.95
CA ASP A 108 -6.09 -19.60 -7.29
C ASP A 108 -6.77 -20.94 -7.61
N GLY A 109 -8.08 -20.93 -7.61
CA GLY A 109 -8.90 -22.11 -7.84
C GLY A 109 -10.40 -21.87 -7.69
N ASP A 110 -11.16 -22.95 -7.68
CA ASP A 110 -12.59 -22.91 -7.40
C ASP A 110 -12.84 -22.47 -5.97
N LEU A 111 -13.78 -21.53 -5.77
CA LEU A 111 -14.06 -20.90 -4.47
C LEU A 111 -15.57 -20.77 -4.26
N VAL A 112 -16.02 -20.99 -3.02
CA VAL A 112 -17.35 -20.60 -2.55
C VAL A 112 -17.23 -19.79 -1.28
N GLY A 113 -18.25 -18.97 -0.99
CA GLY A 113 -18.28 -18.23 0.26
C GLY A 113 -19.63 -17.63 0.57
N ILE A 114 -19.85 -17.39 1.87
CA ILE A 114 -21.01 -16.65 2.37
C ILE A 114 -20.56 -15.23 2.72
N ILE A 115 -21.38 -14.25 2.39
CA ILE A 115 -21.17 -12.84 2.70
C ILE A 115 -22.36 -12.37 3.54
N ILE A 116 -22.09 -11.85 4.71
CA ILE A 116 -23.12 -11.41 5.65
C ILE A 116 -22.94 -9.95 6.05
N ASP A 117 -24.01 -9.18 5.96
CA ASP A 117 -24.14 -7.86 6.58
C ASP A 117 -24.86 -8.02 7.91
N SER A 118 -24.12 -8.33 8.95
CA SER A 118 -24.63 -8.58 10.30
C SER A 118 -25.03 -7.31 11.06
N PHE A 119 -24.57 -6.15 10.61
CA PHE A 119 -25.03 -4.86 11.10
C PHE A 119 -26.35 -4.41 10.46
N HIS A 120 -26.70 -4.98 9.32
CA HIS A 120 -27.79 -4.57 8.43
C HIS A 120 -27.69 -3.06 8.10
N ASP A 121 -26.46 -2.61 7.86
CA ASP A 121 -26.14 -1.20 7.58
C ASP A 121 -26.04 -0.91 6.08
N LEU A 122 -26.20 -1.93 5.25
CA LEU A 122 -26.15 -1.87 3.78
C LEU A 122 -24.80 -1.36 3.24
N ARG A 123 -23.72 -1.55 4.00
CA ARG A 123 -22.38 -1.02 3.70
C ARG A 123 -21.24 -1.91 4.15
N THR A 124 -21.42 -2.66 5.24
CA THR A 124 -20.40 -3.50 5.85
C THR A 124 -20.74 -4.97 5.64
N GLY A 125 -19.86 -5.74 5.05
CA GLY A 125 -20.06 -7.16 4.83
C GLY A 125 -18.86 -7.98 5.32
N PHE A 126 -19.13 -9.19 5.81
CA PHE A 126 -18.12 -10.16 6.25
C PHE A 126 -18.17 -11.37 5.32
N LEU A 127 -17.11 -11.60 4.57
CA LEU A 127 -16.95 -12.76 3.69
C LEU A 127 -16.23 -13.88 4.44
N PHE A 128 -16.81 -15.07 4.44
CA PHE A 128 -16.18 -16.32 4.81
C PHE A 128 -16.16 -17.22 3.57
N GLY A 129 -15.02 -17.28 2.93
CA GLY A 129 -14.79 -18.01 1.69
C GLY A 129 -13.84 -19.17 1.90
N VAL A 130 -13.94 -20.17 1.05
CA VAL A 130 -13.05 -21.33 1.03
C VAL A 130 -12.84 -21.81 -0.40
N SER A 131 -11.59 -22.15 -0.73
CA SER A 131 -11.28 -22.84 -1.99
C SER A 131 -11.63 -24.34 -1.89
N SER A 132 -11.77 -25.00 -3.04
CA SER A 132 -11.93 -26.47 -3.08
C SER A 132 -10.78 -27.24 -2.42
N ALA A 133 -9.63 -26.60 -2.20
CA ALA A 133 -8.47 -27.14 -1.48
C ALA A 133 -8.52 -26.90 0.05
N GLY A 134 -9.60 -26.34 0.60
CA GLY A 134 -9.74 -26.03 2.02
C GLY A 134 -9.00 -24.77 2.47
N VAL A 135 -8.51 -23.95 1.55
CA VAL A 135 -7.84 -22.69 1.88
C VAL A 135 -8.88 -21.62 2.18
N LYS A 136 -8.80 -21.02 3.36
CA LYS A 136 -9.69 -19.94 3.80
C LYS A 136 -9.41 -18.66 3.01
N TYR A 137 -10.48 -17.93 2.75
CA TYR A 137 -10.47 -16.63 2.09
C TYR A 137 -11.41 -15.68 2.81
N ASP A 138 -10.87 -14.82 3.64
CA ASP A 138 -11.65 -13.95 4.52
C ASP A 138 -11.50 -12.50 4.12
N GLN A 139 -12.59 -11.75 4.13
CA GLN A 139 -12.52 -10.31 3.85
C GLN A 139 -13.62 -9.56 4.61
N MET A 140 -13.30 -8.36 5.04
CA MET A 140 -14.30 -7.40 5.48
C MET A 140 -14.53 -6.36 4.38
N PHE A 141 -15.77 -6.24 3.93
CA PHE A 141 -16.20 -5.19 3.00
C PHE A 141 -16.63 -3.95 3.77
N THR A 142 -16.20 -2.79 3.30
CA THR A 142 -16.65 -1.50 3.80
C THR A 142 -16.97 -0.56 2.63
N ASN A 143 -17.63 0.55 2.90
CA ASN A 143 -18.09 1.48 1.86
C ASN A 143 -18.92 0.78 0.77
N ASP A 144 -19.81 -0.11 1.19
CA ASP A 144 -20.70 -0.83 0.26
C ASP A 144 -19.93 -1.74 -0.72
N GLY A 145 -18.81 -2.34 -0.25
CA GLY A 145 -17.98 -3.25 -1.01
C GLY A 145 -16.90 -2.58 -1.88
N GLN A 146 -16.81 -1.25 -1.86
CA GLN A 146 -15.75 -0.54 -2.58
C GLN A 146 -14.37 -0.75 -1.94
N ASN A 147 -14.31 -0.95 -0.62
CA ASN A 147 -13.10 -1.28 0.10
C ASN A 147 -13.20 -2.71 0.62
N GLN A 148 -12.15 -3.49 0.38
CA GLN A 148 -12.00 -4.87 0.81
C GLN A 148 -10.76 -4.99 1.69
N ASP A 149 -10.94 -5.51 2.91
CA ASP A 149 -9.86 -5.70 3.89
C ASP A 149 -9.64 -7.20 4.09
N ALA A 150 -8.64 -7.75 3.41
CA ALA A 150 -8.21 -9.15 3.54
C ALA A 150 -7.30 -9.38 4.75
N SER A 151 -7.00 -8.36 5.54
CA SER A 151 -6.25 -8.49 6.78
C SER A 151 -7.13 -8.86 7.98
N TRP A 152 -8.44 -8.81 7.80
CA TRP A 152 -9.40 -9.31 8.79
C TRP A 152 -9.38 -10.83 8.82
N ASP A 153 -8.84 -11.40 9.87
CA ASP A 153 -8.43 -12.79 10.01
C ASP A 153 -9.24 -13.49 11.13
N PRO A 154 -10.53 -13.84 10.89
CA PRO A 154 -11.39 -14.46 11.89
C PRO A 154 -10.98 -15.91 12.15
N ASN A 155 -11.35 -16.38 13.32
CA ASN A 155 -11.06 -17.75 13.74
C ASN A 155 -12.29 -18.65 13.55
N TRP A 156 -12.34 -19.35 12.44
CA TRP A 156 -13.45 -20.25 12.07
C TRP A 156 -12.92 -21.56 11.50
N CYS A 157 -13.78 -22.58 11.41
CA CYS A 157 -13.41 -23.88 10.88
C CYS A 157 -14.11 -24.15 9.56
N VAL A 158 -13.43 -24.83 8.67
CA VAL A 158 -13.97 -25.27 7.38
C VAL A 158 -13.26 -26.52 6.92
N GLU A 159 -14.02 -27.44 6.34
CA GLU A 159 -13.51 -28.61 5.63
C GLU A 159 -14.17 -28.70 4.27
N THR A 160 -13.46 -29.25 3.30
CA THR A 160 -13.92 -29.39 1.93
C THR A 160 -13.62 -30.78 1.40
N SER A 161 -14.48 -31.28 0.52
CA SER A 161 -14.24 -32.52 -0.22
C SER A 161 -14.67 -32.42 -1.65
N VAL A 162 -13.87 -32.97 -2.56
CA VAL A 162 -14.22 -33.13 -3.99
C VAL A 162 -14.77 -34.54 -4.20
N ASN A 163 -15.92 -34.64 -4.87
CA ASN A 163 -16.62 -35.88 -5.13
C ASN A 163 -17.07 -35.97 -6.61
N LYS A 164 -17.77 -37.02 -6.99
CA LYS A 164 -18.24 -37.26 -8.36
C LYS A 164 -19.25 -36.23 -8.89
N ASP A 165 -19.95 -35.52 -8.00
CA ASP A 165 -20.98 -34.56 -8.35
C ASP A 165 -20.46 -33.09 -8.31
N GLY A 166 -19.21 -32.90 -7.87
CA GLY A 166 -18.60 -31.57 -7.70
C GLY A 166 -17.76 -31.50 -6.44
N TRP A 167 -18.03 -30.54 -5.57
CA TRP A 167 -17.37 -30.42 -4.27
C TRP A 167 -18.28 -29.78 -3.22
N VAL A 168 -17.94 -30.01 -1.98
CA VAL A 168 -18.69 -29.58 -0.82
C VAL A 168 -17.80 -28.74 0.08
N ALA A 169 -18.37 -27.70 0.69
CA ALA A 169 -17.76 -26.96 1.78
C ALA A 169 -18.68 -27.00 3.01
N GLU A 170 -18.11 -27.38 4.18
CA GLU A 170 -18.75 -27.28 5.49
C GLU A 170 -18.04 -26.25 6.33
N MET A 171 -18.76 -25.26 6.80
CA MET A 171 -18.24 -24.14 7.56
C MET A 171 -18.88 -24.07 8.95
N LYS A 172 -18.05 -23.80 9.97
CA LYS A 172 -18.46 -23.46 11.32
C LYS A 172 -17.90 -22.09 11.67
N ILE A 173 -18.77 -21.10 11.79
CA ILE A 173 -18.45 -19.70 12.03
C ILE A 173 -18.95 -19.32 13.42
N PRO A 174 -18.04 -19.14 14.41
CA PRO A 174 -18.46 -18.72 15.74
C PRO A 174 -19.05 -17.30 15.72
N PHE A 175 -20.15 -17.09 16.42
CA PHE A 175 -20.74 -15.76 16.55
C PHE A 175 -19.82 -14.73 17.21
N SER A 176 -18.80 -15.18 17.96
CA SER A 176 -17.76 -14.29 18.48
C SER A 176 -16.87 -13.66 17.39
N GLN A 177 -16.83 -14.24 16.18
CA GLN A 177 -16.06 -13.73 15.05
C GLN A 177 -16.87 -12.77 14.16
N VAL A 178 -18.19 -12.69 14.36
CA VAL A 178 -19.09 -11.81 13.63
C VAL A 178 -19.57 -10.70 14.56
N ARG A 179 -19.45 -9.46 14.14
CA ARG A 179 -19.92 -8.32 14.92
C ARG A 179 -21.40 -8.05 14.60
N PHE A 180 -22.28 -8.14 15.58
CA PHE A 180 -23.71 -7.88 15.39
C PHE A 180 -24.38 -7.35 16.68
N ASP A 181 -25.55 -6.73 16.55
CA ASP A 181 -26.34 -6.24 17.66
C ASP A 181 -27.54 -7.14 17.96
N LYS A 182 -27.89 -7.29 19.23
CA LYS A 182 -29.08 -8.06 19.70
C LYS A 182 -30.42 -7.58 19.13
N SER A 183 -30.50 -6.36 18.72
CA SER A 183 -31.76 -5.72 18.32
C SER A 183 -32.02 -5.75 16.82
N SER A 184 -31.22 -6.48 16.03
CA SER A 184 -31.47 -6.66 14.61
C SER A 184 -32.66 -7.60 14.37
N SER A 185 -33.88 -7.15 14.77
CA SER A 185 -35.14 -7.82 14.50
C SER A 185 -35.43 -7.95 13.02
N ASP A 186 -34.72 -7.21 12.19
CA ASP A 186 -34.96 -7.11 10.75
C ASP A 186 -34.16 -8.12 9.93
N GLY A 187 -33.39 -9.02 10.58
CA GLY A 187 -32.51 -10.00 9.93
C GLY A 187 -31.15 -9.41 9.57
N TRP A 188 -30.33 -10.21 8.85
CA TRP A 188 -29.02 -9.81 8.32
C TRP A 188 -29.07 -9.72 6.80
N GLY A 189 -28.22 -8.92 6.18
CA GLY A 189 -27.99 -9.02 4.74
C GLY A 189 -27.24 -10.32 4.43
N LEU A 190 -27.57 -10.98 3.33
CA LEU A 190 -27.00 -12.27 2.91
C LEU A 190 -26.72 -12.29 1.43
N ASP A 191 -25.53 -12.71 1.06
CA ASP A 191 -25.29 -13.30 -0.25
C ASP A 191 -24.38 -14.53 -0.15
N VAL A 192 -24.45 -15.39 -1.15
CA VAL A 192 -23.56 -16.54 -1.30
C VAL A 192 -22.94 -16.47 -2.69
N ALA A 193 -21.62 -16.56 -2.74
CA ALA A 193 -20.87 -16.42 -3.96
C ALA A 193 -20.20 -17.74 -4.37
N ARG A 194 -20.06 -17.96 -5.68
CA ARG A 194 -19.21 -19.01 -6.25
C ARG A 194 -18.34 -18.46 -7.36
N ILE A 195 -17.06 -18.85 -7.36
CA ILE A 195 -16.15 -18.69 -8.49
C ILE A 195 -15.93 -20.07 -9.12
N LEU A 196 -16.41 -20.27 -10.34
CA LEU A 196 -16.10 -21.42 -11.18
C LEU A 196 -14.87 -21.06 -12.01
N TYR A 197 -13.70 -21.40 -11.47
CA TYR A 197 -12.40 -20.89 -11.94
C TYR A 197 -12.12 -21.21 -13.41
N ARG A 198 -12.38 -22.46 -13.86
CA ARG A 198 -12.10 -22.87 -15.24
C ARG A 198 -12.88 -22.09 -16.29
N LYS A 199 -14.06 -21.55 -15.94
CA LYS A 199 -14.90 -20.72 -16.82
C LYS A 199 -14.72 -19.22 -16.57
N ASN A 200 -13.99 -18.84 -15.49
CA ASN A 200 -13.95 -17.49 -14.99
C ASN A 200 -15.37 -16.92 -14.84
N GLU A 201 -16.24 -17.72 -14.23
CA GLU A 201 -17.62 -17.41 -13.95
C GLU A 201 -17.74 -17.10 -12.45
N GLN A 202 -18.36 -15.97 -12.17
CA GLN A 202 -18.72 -15.57 -10.81
C GLN A 202 -20.23 -15.49 -10.73
N THR A 203 -20.79 -16.18 -9.75
CA THR A 203 -22.23 -16.21 -9.50
C THR A 203 -22.53 -15.82 -8.07
N PHE A 204 -23.68 -15.17 -7.91
CA PHE A 204 -24.23 -14.79 -6.61
C PHE A 204 -25.63 -15.36 -6.44
N TRP A 205 -25.99 -15.69 -5.21
CA TRP A 205 -27.35 -16.12 -4.90
C TRP A 205 -28.35 -14.99 -5.11
N GLN A 206 -28.09 -13.81 -4.53
CA GLN A 206 -28.79 -12.58 -4.86
C GLN A 206 -28.08 -11.93 -6.06
N HIS A 207 -28.81 -11.58 -7.10
CA HIS A 207 -28.21 -10.98 -8.29
C HIS A 207 -27.63 -9.61 -8.00
N ILE A 208 -26.35 -9.46 -8.23
CA ILE A 208 -25.62 -8.19 -8.19
C ILE A 208 -25.23 -7.81 -9.61
N PRO A 209 -25.78 -6.73 -10.19
CA PRO A 209 -25.39 -6.26 -11.51
C PRO A 209 -23.90 -5.86 -11.53
N ARG A 210 -23.24 -6.13 -12.64
CA ARG A 210 -21.81 -5.85 -12.77
C ARG A 210 -21.46 -4.35 -12.81
N ASP A 211 -22.43 -3.53 -13.17
CA ASP A 211 -22.34 -2.08 -13.23
C ASP A 211 -22.95 -1.38 -11.99
N ALA A 212 -23.26 -2.14 -10.94
CA ALA A 212 -23.81 -1.60 -9.71
C ALA A 212 -22.83 -0.65 -9.01
N PRO A 213 -23.33 0.39 -8.33
CA PRO A 213 -22.48 1.35 -7.62
C PRO A 213 -21.88 0.79 -6.32
N GLY A 214 -22.36 -0.35 -5.85
CA GLY A 214 -21.94 -1.04 -4.63
C GLY A 214 -22.44 -2.49 -4.59
N LEU A 215 -22.12 -3.19 -3.53
CA LEU A 215 -22.34 -4.62 -3.37
C LEU A 215 -23.32 -4.93 -2.24
N VAL A 216 -23.04 -4.42 -1.02
CA VAL A 216 -23.70 -4.84 0.24
C VAL A 216 -25.16 -4.41 0.31
N HIS A 217 -25.49 -3.24 -0.19
CA HIS A 217 -26.87 -2.75 -0.20
C HIS A 217 -27.83 -3.58 -1.07
N LEU A 218 -27.29 -4.40 -1.98
CA LEU A 218 -28.04 -5.26 -2.87
C LEU A 218 -28.28 -6.66 -2.31
N PHE A 219 -27.66 -7.05 -1.21
CA PHE A 219 -27.81 -8.39 -0.62
C PHE A 219 -29.27 -8.75 -0.36
N GLY A 220 -29.55 -10.04 -0.44
CA GLY A 220 -30.77 -10.62 0.07
C GLY A 220 -30.82 -10.58 1.59
N GLU A 221 -31.77 -11.27 2.20
CA GLU A 221 -32.04 -11.24 3.64
C GLU A 221 -31.87 -12.62 4.27
N LEU A 222 -31.17 -12.68 5.40
CA LEU A 222 -31.06 -13.84 6.29
C LEU A 222 -31.92 -13.61 7.54
N LYS A 223 -32.94 -14.46 7.72
CA LYS A 223 -33.88 -14.42 8.83
C LYS A 223 -33.70 -15.63 9.75
N GLY A 224 -34.35 -15.61 10.90
CA GLY A 224 -34.39 -16.71 11.86
C GLY A 224 -33.30 -16.64 12.91
N LEU A 225 -32.48 -15.57 12.94
CA LEU A 225 -31.39 -15.38 13.88
C LEU A 225 -31.72 -14.46 15.06
N GLU A 226 -33.01 -14.18 15.32
CA GLU A 226 -33.45 -13.16 16.29
C GLU A 226 -33.11 -13.53 17.75
N GLN A 227 -32.84 -14.82 18.02
CA GLN A 227 -32.58 -15.32 19.38
C GLN A 227 -31.09 -15.46 19.70
N ILE A 228 -30.18 -15.25 18.74
CA ILE A 228 -28.74 -15.39 18.98
C ILE A 228 -28.24 -14.33 19.95
N LYS A 229 -27.25 -14.71 20.75
CA LYS A 229 -26.60 -13.83 21.71
C LYS A 229 -25.20 -13.51 21.26
N PRO A 230 -24.83 -12.21 21.11
CA PRO A 230 -23.45 -11.85 20.78
C PRO A 230 -22.51 -12.34 21.87
N ARG A 231 -21.39 -12.91 21.46
CA ARG A 231 -20.29 -13.33 22.34
C ARG A 231 -19.10 -12.40 22.16
N LYS A 232 -18.49 -12.01 23.27
CA LYS A 232 -17.28 -11.19 23.23
C LYS A 232 -16.08 -12.08 22.93
N ILE A 233 -15.21 -11.61 22.03
CA ILE A 233 -13.92 -12.22 21.80
C ILE A 233 -12.99 -11.90 22.98
N PHE A 234 -12.20 -12.89 23.41
CA PHE A 234 -11.10 -12.70 24.35
C PHE A 234 -10.00 -13.68 24.01
N ASP A 235 -8.98 -13.16 23.34
CA ASP A 235 -7.81 -13.91 22.91
C ASP A 235 -6.54 -13.26 23.48
N ILE A 236 -5.65 -14.08 24.01
CA ILE A 236 -4.30 -13.65 24.44
C ILE A 236 -3.31 -14.55 23.73
N THR A 237 -2.31 -13.94 23.09
CA THR A 237 -1.30 -14.63 22.31
C THR A 237 0.10 -14.21 22.75
N PRO A 238 0.64 -14.81 23.82
CA PRO A 238 2.06 -14.64 24.15
C PRO A 238 2.94 -15.25 23.07
N TYR A 239 4.12 -14.68 22.88
CA TYR A 239 5.12 -15.21 21.97
C TYR A 239 6.54 -15.02 22.47
N GLY A 240 7.43 -15.89 22.01
CA GLY A 240 8.87 -15.82 22.20
C GLY A 240 9.58 -15.82 20.85
N VAL A 241 10.67 -15.06 20.78
CA VAL A 241 11.51 -14.94 19.59
C VAL A 241 12.96 -15.17 19.95
N ALA A 242 13.61 -16.10 19.26
CA ALA A 242 15.06 -16.25 19.27
C ALA A 242 15.61 -15.79 17.93
N ARG A 243 16.55 -14.87 17.96
CA ARG A 243 17.20 -14.30 16.79
C ARG A 243 18.70 -14.45 16.88
N THR A 244 19.34 -14.95 15.81
CA THR A 244 20.79 -15.01 15.67
C THR A 244 21.18 -14.37 14.34
N GLU A 245 22.18 -13.51 14.39
CA GLU A 245 22.74 -12.83 13.23
C GLU A 245 24.18 -13.27 13.01
N THR A 246 24.59 -13.39 11.75
CA THR A 246 25.98 -13.57 11.35
C THR A 246 26.33 -12.54 10.29
N PHE A 247 27.46 -11.88 10.44
CA PHE A 247 27.91 -10.80 9.55
C PHE A 247 29.44 -10.79 9.47
N GLN A 248 29.99 -9.90 8.67
CA GLN A 248 31.43 -9.74 8.57
C GLN A 248 31.99 -9.26 9.92
N ALA A 249 32.93 -10.01 10.48
CA ALA A 249 33.66 -9.58 11.67
C ALA A 249 34.60 -8.42 11.30
N VAL A 250 34.61 -7.38 12.12
CA VAL A 250 35.52 -6.25 12.04
C VAL A 250 36.23 -6.18 13.38
N PRO A 251 37.43 -6.78 13.52
CA PRO A 251 38.12 -6.91 14.83
C PRO A 251 38.31 -5.61 15.57
N GLU A 252 38.54 -4.52 14.87
CA GLU A 252 38.74 -3.19 15.43
C GLU A 252 37.42 -2.54 15.91
N ASN A 253 36.29 -3.01 15.42
CA ASN A 253 34.95 -2.54 15.82
C ASN A 253 34.42 -3.38 16.99
N PRO A 254 34.37 -2.85 18.22
CA PRO A 254 33.94 -3.63 19.37
C PRO A 254 32.50 -4.15 19.32
N PHE A 255 31.66 -3.56 18.46
CA PHE A 255 30.29 -3.96 18.25
C PHE A 255 30.15 -5.11 17.22
N GLN A 256 31.18 -5.30 16.38
CA GLN A 256 31.17 -6.26 15.27
C GLN A 256 32.35 -7.24 15.31
N ALA A 257 33.16 -7.20 16.35
CA ALA A 257 34.40 -7.98 16.46
C ALA A 257 34.20 -9.50 16.28
N THR A 258 33.07 -10.06 16.76
CA THR A 258 32.80 -11.48 16.72
C THR A 258 32.10 -11.95 15.44
N GLY A 259 31.51 -11.04 14.65
CA GLY A 259 30.70 -11.37 13.50
C GLY A 259 29.42 -12.13 13.83
N LYS A 260 29.00 -12.17 15.09
CA LYS A 260 27.78 -12.85 15.57
C LYS A 260 27.06 -12.03 16.63
N LEU A 261 25.71 -12.06 16.57
CA LEU A 261 24.84 -11.46 17.57
C LEU A 261 23.66 -12.38 17.82
N SER A 262 23.34 -12.65 19.10
CA SER A 262 22.13 -13.44 19.44
C SER A 262 21.29 -12.65 20.43
N LYS A 263 19.99 -12.62 20.21
CA LYS A 263 19.02 -11.91 21.06
C LYS A 263 17.81 -12.82 21.31
N LEU A 264 17.27 -12.77 22.51
CA LEU A 264 15.99 -13.34 22.88
C LEU A 264 15.02 -12.18 23.15
N ASN A 265 13.83 -12.33 22.66
CA ASN A 265 12.77 -11.35 22.85
C ASN A 265 11.44 -12.04 23.10
N GLY A 266 10.48 -11.36 23.68
CA GLY A 266 9.12 -11.87 23.87
C GLY A 266 8.15 -10.73 24.05
N GLY A 267 6.89 -11.01 23.76
CA GLY A 267 5.83 -10.06 23.86
C GLY A 267 4.47 -10.74 23.98
N ILE A 268 3.43 -9.95 24.02
CA ILE A 268 2.05 -10.42 24.17
C ILE A 268 1.16 -9.59 23.23
N ASP A 269 0.36 -10.31 22.45
CA ASP A 269 -0.77 -9.73 21.72
C ASP A 269 -2.07 -10.14 22.41
N ALA A 270 -3.05 -9.25 22.47
CA ALA A 270 -4.37 -9.58 22.99
C ALA A 270 -5.46 -8.93 22.12
N LYS A 271 -6.56 -9.67 21.94
CA LYS A 271 -7.75 -9.18 21.23
C LYS A 271 -8.95 -9.33 22.16
N VAL A 272 -9.56 -8.22 22.52
CA VAL A 272 -10.64 -8.15 23.53
C VAL A 272 -11.87 -7.46 22.96
N GLY A 273 -13.01 -8.14 22.98
CA GLY A 273 -14.31 -7.54 22.69
C GLY A 273 -14.74 -6.60 23.82
N VAL A 274 -14.58 -5.30 23.66
CA VAL A 274 -15.01 -4.28 24.64
C VAL A 274 -16.53 -4.25 24.70
N THR A 275 -17.15 -4.19 23.54
CA THR A 275 -18.59 -4.39 23.36
C THR A 275 -18.80 -5.48 22.31
N ASN A 276 -20.05 -5.79 21.98
CA ASN A 276 -20.35 -6.74 20.90
C ASN A 276 -19.82 -6.26 19.53
N ASN A 277 -19.68 -4.96 19.35
CA ASN A 277 -19.37 -4.31 18.09
C ASN A 277 -18.02 -3.59 18.09
N MET A 278 -17.32 -3.57 19.23
CA MET A 278 -16.03 -2.92 19.37
C MET A 278 -14.99 -3.89 19.89
N THR A 279 -13.87 -3.97 19.20
CA THR A 279 -12.73 -4.81 19.55
C THR A 279 -11.54 -3.94 19.87
N MET A 280 -10.84 -4.28 20.93
CA MET A 280 -9.56 -3.70 21.30
C MET A 280 -8.46 -4.72 21.06
N ASP A 281 -7.50 -4.36 20.21
CA ASP A 281 -6.26 -5.06 19.99
C ASP A 281 -5.17 -4.39 20.82
N LEU A 282 -4.42 -5.17 21.56
CA LEU A 282 -3.30 -4.72 22.40
C LEU A 282 -2.04 -5.46 22.00
N THR A 283 -0.92 -4.78 22.01
CA THR A 283 0.39 -5.42 21.85
C THR A 283 1.41 -4.79 22.79
N ILE A 284 2.24 -5.62 23.38
CA ILE A 284 3.36 -5.20 24.23
C ILE A 284 4.63 -5.80 23.62
N ASN A 285 5.61 -4.93 23.36
CA ASN A 285 6.89 -5.28 22.77
C ASN A 285 6.76 -6.09 21.45
N PRO A 286 6.01 -5.59 20.44
CA PRO A 286 5.73 -6.36 19.23
C PRO A 286 6.99 -6.69 18.44
N ASP A 287 7.05 -7.92 17.90
CA ASP A 287 8.09 -8.36 16.97
C ASP A 287 7.49 -8.65 15.59
N PHE A 288 8.04 -8.01 14.57
CA PHE A 288 7.64 -8.13 13.17
C PHE A 288 8.73 -8.79 12.30
N GLY A 289 9.65 -9.54 12.90
CA GLY A 289 10.77 -10.18 12.21
C GLY A 289 10.37 -11.20 11.13
N GLN A 290 9.12 -11.68 11.13
CA GLN A 290 8.57 -12.57 10.12
C GLN A 290 8.09 -11.83 8.86
N VAL A 291 8.03 -10.51 8.88
CA VAL A 291 7.54 -9.70 7.75
C VAL A 291 8.61 -9.62 6.66
N GLU A 292 8.20 -9.79 5.40
CA GLU A 292 9.09 -9.68 4.25
C GLU A 292 9.70 -8.26 4.15
N ALA A 293 11.00 -8.20 3.88
CA ALA A 293 11.70 -6.94 3.67
C ALA A 293 11.15 -6.15 2.48
N ASP A 294 11.33 -4.84 2.49
CA ASP A 294 11.01 -4.00 1.35
C ASP A 294 12.02 -4.23 0.22
N PRO A 295 11.62 -4.11 -1.06
CA PRO A 295 12.51 -4.34 -2.19
C PRO A 295 13.62 -3.27 -2.27
N SER A 296 14.75 -3.64 -2.88
CA SER A 296 15.85 -2.72 -3.14
C SER A 296 15.45 -1.63 -4.12
N VAL A 297 15.77 -0.37 -3.80
CA VAL A 297 15.58 0.78 -4.68
C VAL A 297 16.78 1.73 -4.60
N VAL A 298 17.11 2.38 -5.71
CA VAL A 298 18.03 3.53 -5.73
C VAL A 298 17.19 4.78 -5.92
N ASN A 299 17.12 5.62 -4.88
CA ASN A 299 16.34 6.84 -4.89
C ASN A 299 17.27 8.06 -5.06
N LEU A 300 17.25 8.67 -6.24
CA LEU A 300 17.97 9.92 -6.55
C LEU A 300 17.12 11.16 -6.42
N SER A 301 15.84 11.01 -6.05
CA SER A 301 14.91 12.12 -5.85
C SER A 301 15.15 12.86 -4.53
N ALA A 302 14.49 13.99 -4.36
CA ALA A 302 14.49 14.73 -3.10
C ALA A 302 13.52 14.15 -2.05
N TYR A 303 12.75 13.11 -2.38
CA TYR A 303 11.60 12.65 -1.61
C TYR A 303 11.80 11.25 -1.06
N GLU A 304 11.17 10.99 0.09
CA GLU A 304 11.11 9.67 0.71
C GLU A 304 10.32 8.68 -0.17
N THR A 305 10.81 7.43 -0.25
CA THR A 305 10.08 6.34 -0.92
C THR A 305 8.94 5.85 -0.02
N PHE A 306 7.75 5.76 -0.58
CA PHE A 306 6.59 5.17 0.10
C PHE A 306 6.64 3.65 0.05
N PHE A 307 6.41 3.00 1.17
CA PHE A 307 6.21 1.55 1.28
C PHE A 307 4.89 1.25 1.99
N ALA A 308 4.12 0.33 1.46
CA ALA A 308 2.88 -0.11 2.09
C ALA A 308 3.14 -0.75 3.46
N GLU A 309 2.19 -0.63 4.39
CA GLU A 309 2.28 -1.30 5.70
C GLU A 309 2.17 -2.82 5.52
N LYS A 310 2.98 -3.57 6.25
CA LYS A 310 3.01 -5.04 6.22
C LYS A 310 2.84 -5.67 7.61
N ARG A 311 2.82 -4.87 8.67
CA ARG A 311 2.71 -5.34 10.06
C ARG A 311 1.23 -5.61 10.42
N PRO A 312 0.84 -6.84 10.77
CA PRO A 312 -0.57 -7.21 10.95
C PRO A 312 -1.34 -6.32 11.92
N PHE A 313 -0.73 -5.93 13.05
CA PHE A 313 -1.37 -5.03 14.02
C PHE A 313 -1.86 -3.71 13.41
N PHE A 314 -1.12 -3.14 12.47
CA PHE A 314 -1.46 -1.86 11.84
C PHE A 314 -2.30 -2.01 10.56
N ILE A 315 -2.32 -3.19 9.93
CA ILE A 315 -3.11 -3.44 8.72
C ILE A 315 -4.58 -3.70 9.10
N GLU A 316 -4.85 -4.59 10.06
CA GLU A 316 -6.21 -4.96 10.43
C GLU A 316 -7.01 -3.73 10.89
N GLY A 317 -8.16 -3.49 10.25
CA GLY A 317 -9.04 -2.36 10.56
C GLY A 317 -8.51 -0.98 10.15
N ASN A 318 -7.45 -0.92 9.34
CA ASN A 318 -6.88 0.33 8.81
C ASN A 318 -7.89 1.15 8.01
N ASN A 319 -8.88 0.50 7.39
CA ASN A 319 -9.98 1.16 6.69
C ASN A 319 -10.76 2.16 7.56
N ILE A 320 -10.82 1.97 8.88
CA ILE A 320 -11.46 2.91 9.80
C ILE A 320 -10.56 4.13 10.05
N THR A 321 -9.26 3.94 10.22
CA THR A 321 -8.30 5.00 10.55
C THR A 321 -7.71 5.72 9.34
N ASN A 322 -8.00 5.25 8.13
CA ASN A 322 -7.53 5.86 6.90
C ASN A 322 -8.20 7.22 6.65
N PHE A 323 -7.39 8.23 6.32
CA PHE A 323 -7.86 9.56 5.91
C PHE A 323 -6.98 10.07 4.77
N GLY A 324 -7.26 9.55 3.56
CA GLY A 324 -6.50 9.91 2.36
C GLY A 324 -6.82 11.32 1.86
N LEU A 325 -5.79 12.05 1.52
CA LEU A 325 -5.87 13.35 0.83
C LEU A 325 -5.54 13.21 -0.66
N GLY A 326 -4.93 12.10 -1.05
CA GLY A 326 -4.48 11.86 -2.41
C GLY A 326 -5.59 11.40 -3.36
N ILE A 327 -5.30 11.41 -4.66
CA ILE A 327 -6.13 10.88 -5.73
C ILE A 327 -5.26 10.26 -6.81
N GLY A 328 -5.74 9.17 -7.43
CA GLY A 328 -5.04 8.45 -8.50
C GLY A 328 -3.80 7.69 -8.02
N ASP A 329 -3.00 7.23 -8.99
CA ASP A 329 -1.86 6.33 -8.76
C ASP A 329 -0.52 7.06 -8.62
N GLY A 330 -0.51 8.37 -8.81
CA GLY A 330 0.71 9.19 -8.78
C GLY A 330 1.28 9.43 -7.38
N GLY A 331 2.35 10.21 -7.29
CA GLY A 331 3.01 10.56 -6.03
C GLY A 331 2.10 11.21 -4.98
N VAL A 332 1.04 11.90 -5.41
CA VAL A 332 -0.01 12.45 -4.54
C VAL A 332 -1.03 11.41 -4.09
N GLY A 333 -1.12 10.24 -4.74
CA GLY A 333 -2.08 9.19 -4.38
C GLY A 333 -1.87 8.63 -2.98
N ASN A 334 -0.65 8.69 -2.45
CA ASN A 334 -0.26 8.17 -1.15
C ASN A 334 -0.39 9.18 0.00
N ASP A 335 -0.79 10.44 -0.28
CA ASP A 335 -0.93 11.45 0.77
C ASP A 335 -2.02 11.06 1.77
N ASN A 336 -1.64 10.89 3.03
CA ASN A 336 -2.51 10.36 4.08
C ASN A 336 -2.14 10.95 5.45
N LEU A 337 -3.13 11.28 6.28
CA LEU A 337 -2.91 11.82 7.63
C LEU A 337 -2.35 10.79 8.60
N PHE A 338 -2.55 9.50 8.34
CA PHE A 338 -2.00 8.41 9.14
C PHE A 338 -1.22 7.43 8.27
N TYR A 339 0.06 7.31 8.54
CA TYR A 339 0.99 6.36 7.93
C TYR A 339 1.68 5.58 9.05
N SER A 340 1.17 4.41 9.34
CA SER A 340 1.56 3.61 10.51
C SER A 340 3.06 3.26 10.55
N ARG A 341 3.75 3.25 9.41
CA ARG A 341 5.21 3.03 9.35
C ARG A 341 6.04 4.12 10.04
N ARG A 342 5.43 5.26 10.41
CA ARG A 342 6.08 6.26 11.28
C ARG A 342 6.33 5.71 12.69
N ILE A 343 5.45 4.81 13.16
CA ILE A 343 5.56 4.17 14.47
C ILE A 343 6.59 3.03 14.38
N GLY A 344 7.69 3.14 15.14
CA GLY A 344 8.76 2.15 15.11
C GLY A 344 9.67 2.19 13.89
N ARG A 345 9.76 3.34 13.20
CA ARG A 345 10.66 3.56 12.06
C ARG A 345 12.13 3.50 12.47
N GLN A 346 13.03 3.60 11.51
CA GLN A 346 14.45 3.82 11.78
C GLN A 346 14.66 5.14 12.53
N PRO A 347 15.66 5.23 13.42
CA PRO A 347 16.02 6.47 14.07
C PRO A 347 16.24 7.61 13.07
N GLN A 348 15.80 8.81 13.43
CA GLN A 348 15.81 9.98 12.56
C GLN A 348 17.05 10.84 12.70
N VAL A 349 17.79 10.66 13.78
CA VAL A 349 19.00 11.43 14.10
C VAL A 349 20.21 10.50 14.12
N TYR A 350 21.27 10.93 13.52
CA TYR A 350 22.55 10.22 13.51
C TYR A 350 23.60 11.09 14.20
N PRO A 351 24.40 10.53 15.12
CA PRO A 351 25.44 11.28 15.79
C PRO A 351 26.58 11.64 14.82
N ASP A 352 27.22 12.77 15.06
CA ASP A 352 28.44 13.15 14.34
C ASP A 352 29.57 12.16 14.69
N MET A 353 30.08 11.48 13.67
CA MET A 353 31.12 10.47 13.80
C MET A 353 32.47 11.01 13.35
N LYS A 354 33.54 10.64 14.05
CA LYS A 354 34.93 10.83 13.61
C LYS A 354 35.46 9.52 13.00
N ASP A 355 36.39 9.61 12.09
CA ASP A 355 36.95 8.47 11.36
C ASP A 355 37.46 7.33 12.24
N SER A 356 37.90 7.64 13.46
CA SER A 356 38.42 6.66 14.43
C SER A 356 37.39 6.12 15.42
N TRP A 357 36.09 6.46 15.24
CA TRP A 357 35.01 6.04 16.13
C TRP A 357 34.17 4.94 15.50
N TYR A 358 33.66 4.07 16.34
CA TYR A 358 32.65 3.05 15.95
C TYR A 358 31.35 3.31 16.69
N ALA A 359 30.23 2.99 16.06
CA ALA A 359 28.93 3.13 16.68
C ALA A 359 28.06 1.89 16.44
N ASP A 360 27.29 1.51 17.46
CA ASP A 360 26.11 0.64 17.34
C ASP A 360 24.87 1.53 17.34
N ILE A 361 24.28 1.70 16.16
CA ILE A 361 23.09 2.53 15.96
C ILE A 361 21.90 1.58 15.76
N PRO A 362 20.83 1.70 16.58
CA PRO A 362 19.62 0.91 16.39
C PRO A 362 19.06 1.04 14.96
N THR A 363 18.72 -0.07 14.34
CA THR A 363 18.18 -0.08 12.98
C THR A 363 16.67 0.20 12.93
N ARG A 364 16.01 0.20 14.07
CA ARG A 364 14.58 0.51 14.24
C ARG A 364 14.32 0.97 15.67
N THR A 365 13.24 1.69 15.85
CA THR A 365 12.76 2.12 17.16
C THR A 365 11.84 1.05 17.75
N ASN A 366 12.06 0.66 19.00
CA ASN A 366 11.25 -0.35 19.68
C ASN A 366 9.88 0.24 20.07
N ILE A 367 8.81 -0.46 19.73
CA ILE A 367 7.47 -0.14 20.21
C ILE A 367 7.30 -0.79 21.57
N LEU A 368 7.18 0.01 22.62
CA LEU A 368 6.97 -0.49 24.00
C LEU A 368 5.61 -1.14 24.12
N GLY A 369 4.59 -0.52 23.55
CA GLY A 369 3.25 -1.03 23.50
C GLY A 369 2.37 -0.23 22.56
N ALA A 370 1.31 -0.87 22.08
CA ALA A 370 0.28 -0.21 21.30
C ALA A 370 -1.10 -0.79 21.63
N ALA A 371 -2.11 0.06 21.54
CA ALA A 371 -3.52 -0.28 21.69
C ALA A 371 -4.29 0.24 20.48
N LYS A 372 -5.22 -0.56 19.97
CA LYS A 372 -6.09 -0.18 18.87
C LYS A 372 -7.53 -0.60 19.20
N LEU A 373 -8.43 0.37 19.23
CA LEU A 373 -9.85 0.14 19.39
C LEU A 373 -10.56 0.42 18.06
N THR A 374 -11.28 -0.56 17.55
CA THR A 374 -12.05 -0.40 16.31
C THR A 374 -13.46 -0.98 16.48
N GLY A 375 -14.43 -0.34 15.83
CA GLY A 375 -15.77 -0.87 15.80
C GLY A 375 -16.80 0.10 15.23
N LYS A 376 -18.04 -0.39 15.16
CA LYS A 376 -19.18 0.39 14.67
C LYS A 376 -20.37 0.13 15.57
N THR A 377 -21.05 1.20 16.02
CA THR A 377 -22.27 1.08 16.81
C THR A 377 -23.48 0.79 15.89
N LYS A 378 -24.58 0.28 16.47
CA LYS A 378 -25.84 0.08 15.77
C LYS A 378 -26.35 1.34 15.06
N ASP A 379 -26.17 2.50 15.70
CA ASP A 379 -26.62 3.77 15.12
C ASP A 379 -25.71 4.27 14.00
N GLY A 380 -24.76 3.45 13.51
CA GLY A 380 -23.87 3.79 12.40
C GLY A 380 -22.69 4.70 12.78
N LEU A 381 -22.32 4.78 14.08
CA LEU A 381 -21.10 5.46 14.51
C LEU A 381 -19.92 4.49 14.47
N SER A 382 -18.99 4.71 13.54
CA SER A 382 -17.70 4.02 13.45
C SER A 382 -16.67 4.75 14.32
N VAL A 383 -15.86 3.99 15.06
CA VAL A 383 -14.84 4.50 15.96
C VAL A 383 -13.53 3.75 15.70
N GLY A 384 -12.46 4.49 15.58
CA GLY A 384 -11.09 3.95 15.47
C GLY A 384 -10.14 4.77 16.33
N PHE A 385 -9.48 4.13 17.31
CA PHE A 385 -8.42 4.76 18.08
C PHE A 385 -7.17 3.89 18.00
N VAL A 386 -6.03 4.53 17.83
CA VAL A 386 -4.71 3.90 17.91
C VAL A 386 -3.86 4.74 18.85
N GLU A 387 -3.28 4.09 19.82
CA GLU A 387 -2.30 4.65 20.74
C GLU A 387 -1.04 3.80 20.67
N ALA A 388 0.14 4.41 20.56
CA ALA A 388 1.40 3.69 20.55
C ALA A 388 2.51 4.50 21.21
N VAL A 389 3.34 3.83 21.97
CA VAL A 389 4.51 4.42 22.64
C VAL A 389 5.77 3.71 22.14
N THR A 390 6.74 4.49 21.65
CA THR A 390 8.05 3.97 21.23
C THR A 390 9.13 4.39 22.23
N ALA A 391 10.12 3.52 22.40
CA ALA A 391 11.24 3.74 23.31
C ALA A 391 12.12 4.89 22.85
N GLN A 392 12.83 5.50 23.79
CA GLN A 392 14.02 6.26 23.47
C GLN A 392 15.10 5.30 22.99
N GLU A 393 15.70 5.57 21.81
CA GLU A 393 16.82 4.82 21.28
C GLU A 393 18.10 5.65 21.34
N LYS A 394 19.19 4.98 21.73
CA LYS A 394 20.52 5.61 21.83
C LYS A 394 21.52 4.84 20.99
N ALA A 395 22.32 5.57 20.23
CA ALA A 395 23.54 5.03 19.66
C ALA A 395 24.60 4.87 20.75
N GLU A 396 25.25 3.73 20.80
CA GLU A 396 26.43 3.51 21.62
C GLU A 396 27.67 3.75 20.76
N ILE A 397 28.51 4.72 21.17
CA ILE A 397 29.64 5.17 20.39
C ILE A 397 30.93 4.84 21.15
N ASP A 398 31.80 4.09 20.53
CA ASP A 398 33.14 3.82 21.01
C ASP A 398 34.11 4.90 20.52
N THR A 399 34.71 5.61 21.43
CA THR A 399 35.65 6.71 21.17
C THR A 399 37.01 6.42 21.77
N ILE A 400 38.06 7.13 21.37
CA ILE A 400 39.40 7.01 21.95
C ILE A 400 39.39 7.23 23.45
N GLY A 401 38.41 8.01 23.98
CA GLY A 401 38.25 8.35 25.41
C GLY A 401 37.22 7.49 26.15
N GLY A 402 36.71 6.43 25.57
CA GLY A 402 35.72 5.54 26.18
C GLY A 402 34.33 5.60 25.50
N ARG A 403 33.34 4.93 26.08
CA ARG A 403 31.98 4.82 25.56
C ARG A 403 31.17 6.08 25.80
N LYS A 404 30.42 6.51 24.78
CA LYS A 404 29.42 7.59 24.84
C LYS A 404 28.08 7.09 24.30
N PHE A 405 27.02 7.73 24.74
CA PHE A 405 25.66 7.48 24.25
C PHE A 405 25.08 8.77 23.70
N ALA A 406 24.50 8.72 22.53
CA ALA A 406 23.76 9.83 21.91
C ALA A 406 22.34 9.39 21.60
N THR A 407 21.36 10.19 21.91
CA THR A 407 19.96 9.90 21.56
C THR A 407 19.79 10.04 20.07
N VAL A 408 19.26 9.00 19.42
CA VAL A 408 18.99 8.95 17.97
C VAL A 408 17.50 8.93 17.66
N GLU A 409 16.66 8.53 18.62
CA GLU A 409 15.21 8.66 18.57
C GLU A 409 14.68 8.89 19.99
N PRO A 410 13.82 9.90 20.22
CA PRO A 410 13.26 10.18 21.54
C PRO A 410 12.12 9.22 21.91
N LEU A 411 11.83 9.10 23.22
CA LEU A 411 10.57 8.52 23.67
C LEU A 411 9.43 9.29 23.01
N THR A 412 8.56 8.57 22.32
CA THR A 412 7.49 9.19 21.51
C THR A 412 6.16 8.53 21.78
N ASN A 413 5.15 9.35 21.99
CA ASN A 413 3.75 8.96 22.02
C ASN A 413 3.06 9.33 20.71
N TYR A 414 2.35 8.39 20.13
CA TYR A 414 1.54 8.54 18.90
C TYR A 414 0.10 8.24 19.20
N PHE A 415 -0.81 9.13 18.82
CA PHE A 415 -2.25 8.94 18.93
C PHE A 415 -2.95 9.20 17.61
N VAL A 416 -3.91 8.35 17.27
CA VAL A 416 -4.86 8.53 16.16
C VAL A 416 -6.26 8.29 16.68
N GLY A 417 -7.14 9.26 16.52
CA GLY A 417 -8.56 9.16 16.84
C GLY A 417 -9.42 9.43 15.61
N ARG A 418 -10.29 8.49 15.27
CA ARG A 418 -11.21 8.56 14.12
C ARG A 418 -12.63 8.30 14.58
N ILE A 419 -13.54 9.16 14.19
CA ILE A 419 -14.98 8.94 14.31
C ILE A 419 -15.65 9.20 12.96
N GLN A 420 -16.63 8.38 12.61
CA GLN A 420 -17.43 8.58 11.40
C GLN A 420 -18.86 8.16 11.69
N LYS A 421 -19.81 8.97 11.30
CA LYS A 421 -21.25 8.71 11.45
C LYS A 421 -21.90 8.49 10.09
N ASP A 422 -22.59 7.37 9.97
CA ASP A 422 -23.45 7.06 8.84
C ASP A 422 -24.87 7.58 9.14
N ILE A 423 -25.45 8.26 8.17
CA ILE A 423 -26.79 8.84 8.25
C ILE A 423 -27.54 8.49 6.96
N ASN A 424 -28.87 8.57 6.98
CA ASN A 424 -29.72 8.36 5.82
C ASN A 424 -29.49 6.99 5.13
N ASN A 425 -29.46 5.90 5.91
CA ASN A 425 -29.18 4.55 5.41
C ASN A 425 -27.86 4.45 4.63
N GLY A 426 -26.80 5.07 5.17
CA GLY A 426 -25.47 5.05 4.58
C GLY A 426 -25.29 5.93 3.34
N ASN A 427 -26.25 6.80 3.01
CA ASN A 427 -26.10 7.76 1.92
C ASN A 427 -25.30 9.00 2.28
N THR A 428 -25.22 9.32 3.58
CA THR A 428 -24.46 10.47 4.09
C THR A 428 -23.47 9.99 5.14
N LEU A 429 -22.23 10.39 5.01
CA LEU A 429 -21.14 10.10 5.93
C LEU A 429 -20.54 11.41 6.41
N ILE A 430 -20.36 11.54 7.70
CA ILE A 430 -19.66 12.68 8.30
C ILE A 430 -18.62 12.12 9.26
N GLY A 431 -17.38 12.52 9.09
CA GLY A 431 -16.29 12.01 9.90
C GLY A 431 -15.32 13.08 10.36
N ALA A 432 -14.53 12.72 11.37
CA ALA A 432 -13.41 13.52 11.84
C ALA A 432 -12.26 12.59 12.25
N LEU A 433 -11.05 13.04 11.97
CA LEU A 433 -9.82 12.38 12.40
C LEU A 433 -8.95 13.39 13.13
N PHE A 434 -8.29 12.92 14.18
CA PHE A 434 -7.26 13.67 14.89
C PHE A 434 -6.03 12.78 15.07
N THR A 435 -4.85 13.35 14.84
CA THR A 435 -3.57 12.69 15.14
C THR A 435 -2.71 13.56 16.03
N SER A 436 -1.93 12.95 16.90
CA SER A 436 -0.89 13.64 17.64
C SER A 436 0.38 12.80 17.74
N THR A 437 1.52 13.49 17.67
CA THR A 437 2.85 12.95 17.96
C THR A 437 3.48 13.83 19.00
N ASN A 438 3.86 13.28 20.15
CA ASN A 438 4.49 14.02 21.24
C ASN A 438 5.81 13.34 21.62
N ARG A 439 6.90 14.12 21.67
CA ARG A 439 8.27 13.61 21.89
C ARG A 439 8.88 14.20 23.15
N GLU A 440 9.58 13.37 23.92
CA GLU A 440 10.43 13.81 25.02
C GLU A 440 11.84 14.11 24.48
N LEU A 441 12.07 15.38 24.11
CA LEU A 441 13.30 15.80 23.43
C LEU A 441 14.39 16.15 24.44
N ASP A 442 15.59 15.65 24.20
CA ASP A 442 16.82 16.09 24.84
C ASP A 442 17.67 16.99 23.90
N ALA A 443 18.88 17.33 24.33
CA ALA A 443 19.77 18.24 23.58
C ALA A 443 20.20 17.65 22.21
N ASP A 444 20.33 16.33 22.10
CA ASP A 444 20.83 15.67 20.90
C ASP A 444 19.83 15.80 19.73
N VAL A 445 18.53 15.77 20.03
CA VAL A 445 17.46 15.68 19.02
C VAL A 445 16.59 16.93 18.90
N SER A 446 16.62 17.84 19.87
CA SER A 446 15.70 18.99 19.95
C SER A 446 15.84 20.01 18.81
N ASN A 447 17.01 20.08 18.19
CA ASN A 447 17.27 20.97 17.04
C ASN A 447 16.91 20.34 15.69
N ILE A 448 16.52 19.09 15.69
CA ILE A 448 16.22 18.31 14.46
C ILE A 448 14.76 17.94 14.39
N LEU A 449 14.20 17.44 15.50
CA LEU A 449 12.85 16.90 15.55
C LEU A 449 11.83 17.89 16.13
N HIS A 450 10.60 17.78 15.67
CA HIS A 450 9.46 18.47 16.29
C HIS A 450 9.20 17.92 17.69
N LYS A 451 8.91 18.83 18.63
CA LYS A 451 8.45 18.45 19.98
C LYS A 451 7.05 17.85 19.95
N ALA A 452 6.18 18.47 19.16
CA ALA A 452 4.80 18.05 18.99
C ALA A 452 4.32 18.26 17.56
N ALA A 453 3.44 17.38 17.08
CA ALA A 453 2.77 17.53 15.81
C ALA A 453 1.31 17.09 15.96
N TYR A 454 0.41 17.93 15.48
CA TYR A 454 -1.03 17.71 15.57
C TYR A 454 -1.65 17.86 14.18
N THR A 455 -2.55 16.93 13.82
CA THR A 455 -3.31 17.04 12.60
C THR A 455 -4.78 16.74 12.89
N GLY A 456 -5.68 17.62 12.44
CA GLY A 456 -7.12 17.42 12.50
C GLY A 456 -7.71 17.41 11.10
N GLY A 457 -8.61 16.47 10.81
CA GLY A 457 -9.31 16.38 9.54
C GLY A 457 -10.81 16.16 9.74
N VAL A 458 -11.60 16.68 8.81
CA VAL A 458 -13.04 16.39 8.71
C VAL A 458 -13.37 15.95 7.31
N ASP A 459 -14.28 15.00 7.18
CA ASP A 459 -14.75 14.48 5.91
C ASP A 459 -16.25 14.42 5.84
N PHE A 460 -16.74 14.64 4.64
CA PHE A 460 -18.14 14.54 4.29
C PHE A 460 -18.29 13.81 2.97
N THR A 461 -19.13 12.76 2.96
CA THR A 461 -19.49 12.05 1.72
C THR A 461 -20.99 12.00 1.59
N GLN A 462 -21.50 12.33 0.41
CA GLN A 462 -22.92 12.27 0.09
C GLN A 462 -23.11 11.45 -1.19
N TYR A 463 -23.86 10.36 -1.08
CA TYR A 463 -24.38 9.62 -2.22
C TYR A 463 -25.78 10.13 -2.59
N PHE A 464 -26.04 10.20 -3.87
CA PHE A 464 -27.35 10.63 -4.39
C PHE A 464 -27.71 9.86 -5.66
N ASN A 465 -28.96 10.00 -6.08
CA ASN A 465 -29.53 9.29 -7.23
C ASN A 465 -29.28 7.77 -7.17
N LYS A 466 -29.78 7.08 -6.11
CA LYS A 466 -29.58 5.64 -5.84
C LYS A 466 -28.09 5.26 -5.83
N LYS A 467 -27.26 6.03 -5.18
CA LYS A 467 -25.79 5.89 -5.09
C LYS A 467 -25.05 5.98 -6.44
N SER A 468 -25.72 6.37 -7.53
CA SER A 468 -25.09 6.54 -8.83
C SER A 468 -24.05 7.67 -8.86
N TRP A 469 -24.19 8.64 -7.97
CA TRP A 469 -23.29 9.77 -7.83
C TRP A 469 -22.82 9.90 -6.38
N MET A 470 -21.59 10.36 -6.25
CA MET A 470 -20.96 10.64 -4.96
C MET A 470 -20.36 12.05 -5.00
N PHE A 471 -20.55 12.79 -3.93
CA PHE A 471 -19.78 13.98 -3.60
C PHE A 471 -18.95 13.67 -2.35
N ASN A 472 -17.67 14.00 -2.36
CA ASN A 472 -16.77 13.84 -1.22
C ASN A 472 -15.98 15.12 -0.97
N LEU A 473 -15.84 15.47 0.31
CA LEU A 473 -15.00 16.58 0.77
C LEU A 473 -14.20 16.10 1.97
N ASN A 474 -12.87 16.10 1.85
CA ASN A 474 -11.92 15.87 2.93
C ASN A 474 -11.13 17.15 3.13
N THR A 475 -11.04 17.65 4.34
CA THR A 475 -10.18 18.80 4.67
C THR A 475 -9.41 18.52 5.96
N ALA A 476 -8.18 18.98 6.02
CA ALA A 476 -7.30 18.76 7.15
C ALA A 476 -6.50 20.03 7.48
N PHE A 477 -6.13 20.14 8.76
CA PHE A 477 -5.29 21.19 9.30
C PHE A 477 -4.16 20.54 10.07
N SER A 478 -2.96 21.10 9.97
CA SER A 478 -1.78 20.63 10.68
C SER A 478 -1.13 21.76 11.49
N LEU A 479 -0.52 21.39 12.60
CA LEU A 479 0.31 22.25 13.44
C LEU A 479 1.49 21.41 13.94
N VAL A 480 2.71 21.86 13.64
CA VAL A 480 3.93 21.29 14.22
C VAL A 480 4.63 22.33 15.08
N GLU A 481 5.21 21.89 16.18
CA GLU A 481 5.90 22.73 17.18
C GLU A 481 7.28 22.16 17.47
N GLY A 482 8.27 23.03 17.62
CA GLY A 482 9.65 22.64 17.91
C GLY A 482 10.55 23.83 18.23
N SER A 483 11.85 23.56 18.33
CA SER A 483 12.85 24.62 18.42
C SER A 483 12.86 25.45 17.13
N LYS A 484 13.37 26.69 17.21
CA LYS A 484 13.55 27.53 16.01
C LYS A 484 14.30 26.78 14.91
N LYS A 485 15.32 26.01 15.26
CA LYS A 485 16.13 25.27 14.29
C LYS A 485 15.34 24.10 13.65
N ALA A 486 14.59 23.33 14.45
CA ALA A 486 13.75 22.25 13.94
C ALA A 486 12.70 22.79 12.95
N ILE A 487 12.01 23.89 13.29
CA ILE A 487 11.03 24.52 12.40
C ILE A 487 11.67 25.17 11.17
N THR A 488 12.88 25.70 11.28
CA THR A 488 13.65 26.17 10.12
C THR A 488 13.97 25.00 9.19
N ASN A 489 14.46 23.87 9.72
CA ASN A 489 14.75 22.67 8.92
C ASN A 489 13.49 22.17 8.18
N THR A 490 12.31 22.23 8.83
CA THR A 490 11.04 21.89 8.18
C THR A 490 10.72 22.83 7.04
N GLN A 491 10.83 24.13 7.23
CA GLN A 491 10.62 25.13 6.19
C GLN A 491 11.57 24.96 5.00
N GLU A 492 12.83 24.55 5.25
CA GLU A 492 13.86 24.30 4.23
C GLU A 492 13.77 22.91 3.59
N SER A 493 12.99 21.98 4.15
CA SER A 493 12.87 20.61 3.68
C SER A 493 12.34 20.53 2.24
N SER A 494 12.55 19.38 1.60
CA SER A 494 12.09 19.10 0.24
C SER A 494 10.56 19.22 0.06
N ALA A 495 9.80 19.06 1.13
CA ALA A 495 8.34 19.22 1.09
C ALA A 495 7.91 20.70 0.99
N HIS A 496 8.72 21.64 1.44
CA HIS A 496 8.32 23.03 1.66
C HIS A 496 9.11 24.08 0.87
N TYR A 497 10.44 24.02 0.90
CA TYR A 497 11.34 24.96 0.23
C TYR A 497 10.95 26.44 0.39
N PHE A 498 10.81 26.91 1.63
CA PHE A 498 10.51 28.32 1.93
C PHE A 498 11.67 29.27 1.61
N GLN A 499 12.90 28.76 1.55
CA GLN A 499 14.09 29.49 1.17
C GLN A 499 14.14 29.89 -0.31
N ARG A 500 13.24 29.37 -1.15
CA ARG A 500 13.21 29.71 -2.57
C ARG A 500 13.06 31.23 -2.79
N PRO A 501 13.93 31.86 -3.59
CA PRO A 501 13.94 33.31 -3.76
C PRO A 501 12.70 33.85 -4.49
N ASP A 502 12.00 33.00 -5.25
CA ASP A 502 10.76 33.32 -5.98
C ASP A 502 9.46 33.04 -5.20
N LYS A 503 9.58 32.63 -3.92
CA LYS A 503 8.44 32.28 -3.07
C LYS A 503 8.10 33.42 -2.08
N ASN A 504 7.71 34.57 -2.59
CA ASN A 504 7.44 35.78 -1.80
C ASN A 504 6.17 35.70 -0.93
N TYR A 505 5.28 34.73 -1.13
CA TYR A 505 4.03 34.52 -0.40
C TYR A 505 4.19 33.52 0.77
N ALA A 506 5.34 32.83 0.89
CA ALA A 506 5.66 31.92 2.00
C ALA A 506 7.18 31.97 2.25
N VAL A 507 7.60 33.02 2.97
CA VAL A 507 9.01 33.34 3.18
C VAL A 507 9.57 32.55 4.37
N LEU A 508 10.83 32.11 4.27
CA LEU A 508 11.57 31.48 5.35
C LEU A 508 11.67 32.42 6.55
N ASP A 509 11.24 31.97 7.70
CA ASP A 509 11.33 32.67 8.97
C ASP A 509 12.00 31.78 10.02
N THR A 510 13.28 32.05 10.27
CA THR A 510 14.13 31.30 11.20
C THR A 510 13.79 31.54 12.68
N ASN A 511 12.85 32.44 12.98
CA ASN A 511 12.40 32.70 14.34
C ASN A 511 11.17 31.91 14.76
N ARG A 512 10.52 31.25 13.82
CA ARG A 512 9.32 30.43 14.12
C ARG A 512 9.65 29.25 15.02
N THR A 513 8.75 28.96 15.94
CA THR A 513 8.72 27.75 16.76
C THR A 513 7.55 26.84 16.42
N SER A 514 6.75 27.21 15.43
CA SER A 514 5.64 26.40 14.92
C SER A 514 5.41 26.65 13.44
N LEU A 515 4.82 25.67 12.75
CA LEU A 515 4.35 25.78 11.37
C LEU A 515 2.95 25.19 11.29
N ALA A 516 2.04 25.90 10.61
CA ALA A 516 0.66 25.47 10.45
C ALA A 516 0.20 25.59 8.99
N GLY A 517 -0.72 24.73 8.59
CA GLY A 517 -1.28 24.74 7.26
C GLY A 517 -2.55 23.91 7.13
N SER A 518 -3.05 23.84 5.90
CA SER A 518 -4.24 23.06 5.55
C SER A 518 -4.05 22.31 4.23
N GLY A 519 -4.71 21.17 4.13
CA GLY A 519 -4.80 20.39 2.91
C GLY A 519 -6.20 19.81 2.76
N GLY A 520 -6.54 19.37 1.57
CA GLY A 520 -7.83 18.77 1.36
C GLY A 520 -8.08 18.30 -0.06
N ARG A 521 -9.23 17.65 -0.23
CA ARG A 521 -9.74 17.15 -1.51
C ARG A 521 -11.24 17.36 -1.57
N MET A 522 -11.70 17.81 -2.71
CA MET A 522 -13.12 17.86 -3.06
C MET A 522 -13.31 17.13 -4.39
N GLU A 523 -14.27 16.23 -4.45
CA GLU A 523 -14.56 15.47 -5.66
C GLU A 523 -16.04 15.19 -5.86
N ILE A 524 -16.42 15.07 -7.11
CA ILE A 524 -17.71 14.57 -7.55
C ILE A 524 -17.48 13.42 -8.53
N MET A 525 -18.18 12.31 -8.34
CA MET A 525 -17.97 11.10 -9.12
C MET A 525 -19.30 10.46 -9.53
N LYS A 526 -19.38 9.97 -10.75
CA LYS A 526 -20.40 9.05 -11.23
C LYS A 526 -19.87 7.62 -11.14
N LEU A 527 -20.57 6.75 -10.39
CA LEU A 527 -20.05 5.43 -9.95
C LEU A 527 -20.56 4.26 -10.79
N ASN A 528 -21.73 4.35 -11.41
CA ASN A 528 -22.38 3.22 -12.06
C ASN A 528 -22.52 3.36 -13.57
N GLY A 529 -22.88 2.23 -14.23
CA GLY A 529 -23.10 2.13 -15.64
C GLY A 529 -21.83 2.04 -16.47
N HIS A 530 -21.96 2.12 -17.78
CA HIS A 530 -20.84 2.04 -18.71
C HIS A 530 -19.92 3.26 -18.64
N TRP A 531 -20.48 4.45 -18.42
CA TRP A 531 -19.74 5.71 -18.32
C TRP A 531 -19.59 6.15 -16.88
N ASN A 532 -18.37 6.37 -16.45
CA ASN A 532 -18.00 6.93 -15.16
C ASN A 532 -17.26 8.26 -15.36
N PHE A 533 -17.45 9.20 -14.45
CA PHE A 533 -16.83 10.51 -14.50
C PHE A 533 -16.33 10.93 -13.12
N LEU A 534 -15.24 11.65 -13.09
CA LEU A 534 -14.69 12.27 -11.88
C LEU A 534 -14.26 13.70 -12.18
N GLY A 535 -14.66 14.63 -11.33
CA GLY A 535 -14.06 15.94 -11.22
C GLY A 535 -13.53 16.14 -9.81
N ALA A 536 -12.27 16.55 -9.67
CA ALA A 536 -11.64 16.71 -8.36
C ALA A 536 -10.72 17.94 -8.30
N VAL A 537 -10.62 18.50 -7.10
CA VAL A 537 -9.62 19.51 -6.74
C VAL A 537 -8.99 19.10 -5.41
N LEU A 538 -7.65 19.08 -5.39
CA LEU A 538 -6.85 18.85 -4.19
C LEU A 538 -6.02 20.11 -3.91
N TRP A 539 -5.80 20.39 -2.63
CA TRP A 539 -4.93 21.50 -2.23
C TRP A 539 -4.08 21.14 -1.02
N LYS A 540 -2.88 21.72 -0.97
CA LYS A 540 -1.97 21.68 0.18
C LYS A 540 -1.28 23.03 0.27
N THR A 541 -1.59 23.78 1.33
CA THR A 541 -0.99 25.11 1.56
C THR A 541 0.51 24.99 1.87
N PRO A 542 1.30 26.05 1.68
CA PRO A 542 2.76 25.99 1.89
C PRO A 542 3.19 25.47 3.27
N GLY A 543 2.47 25.81 4.32
CA GLY A 543 2.81 25.40 5.70
C GLY A 543 2.18 24.09 6.18
N PHE A 544 1.50 23.35 5.30
CA PHE A 544 0.88 22.09 5.68
C PHE A 544 1.93 21.00 5.90
N GLU A 545 2.04 20.45 7.13
CA GLU A 545 3.02 19.44 7.49
C GLU A 545 2.37 18.30 8.27
N ILE A 546 2.50 17.06 7.79
CA ILE A 546 1.90 15.87 8.38
C ILE A 546 2.88 14.71 8.56
N ASN A 547 4.15 14.84 8.14
CA ASN A 547 5.11 13.74 8.05
C ASN A 547 5.58 13.16 9.39
N ASP A 548 5.19 13.74 10.52
CA ASP A 548 5.43 13.16 11.84
C ASP A 548 4.67 11.84 12.06
N LEU A 549 3.43 11.75 11.57
CA LEU A 549 2.59 10.55 11.66
C LEU A 549 1.88 10.22 10.34
N GLY A 550 1.82 11.15 9.40
CA GLY A 550 1.29 10.98 8.05
C GLY A 550 2.37 10.75 7.00
N TYR A 551 1.95 10.79 5.74
CA TYR A 551 2.84 10.76 4.59
C TYR A 551 2.43 11.81 3.56
N MET A 552 3.38 12.62 3.12
CA MET A 552 3.21 13.65 2.11
C MET A 552 4.58 13.98 1.50
N ARG A 553 4.63 14.16 0.18
CA ARG A 553 5.87 14.55 -0.53
C ARG A 553 6.04 16.06 -0.66
N THR A 554 4.99 16.75 -1.07
CA THR A 554 5.07 18.17 -1.44
C THR A 554 3.89 18.95 -0.92
N THR A 555 4.11 20.21 -0.67
CA THR A 555 3.09 21.23 -0.34
C THR A 555 3.00 22.29 -1.43
N ASP A 556 2.32 23.39 -1.15
CA ASP A 556 2.23 24.55 -2.05
C ASP A 556 1.67 24.15 -3.42
N GLN A 557 0.59 23.35 -3.41
CA GLN A 557 0.05 22.74 -4.61
C GLN A 557 -1.48 22.76 -4.63
N ILE A 558 -2.05 23.08 -5.80
CA ILE A 558 -3.45 22.90 -6.14
C ILE A 558 -3.48 22.01 -7.39
N LEU A 559 -4.08 20.82 -7.28
CA LEU A 559 -4.27 19.88 -8.38
C LEU A 559 -5.74 19.85 -8.75
N SER A 560 -6.03 20.05 -10.04
CA SER A 560 -7.36 19.84 -10.62
C SER A 560 -7.33 18.65 -11.57
N VAL A 561 -8.32 17.77 -11.48
CA VAL A 561 -8.43 16.56 -12.30
C VAL A 561 -9.82 16.46 -12.90
N LEU A 562 -9.90 16.12 -14.18
CA LEU A 562 -11.11 15.71 -14.88
C LEU A 562 -10.84 14.35 -15.52
N TRP A 563 -11.58 13.35 -15.11
CA TRP A 563 -11.41 11.97 -15.58
C TRP A 563 -12.73 11.44 -16.15
N ALA A 564 -12.64 10.63 -17.19
CA ALA A 564 -13.75 9.89 -17.78
C ALA A 564 -13.33 8.45 -18.08
N GLY A 565 -14.21 7.52 -17.77
CA GLY A 565 -14.00 6.10 -18.03
C GLY A 565 -15.19 5.45 -18.73
N TYR A 566 -14.91 4.50 -19.61
CA TYR A 566 -15.91 3.67 -20.26
C TYR A 566 -15.61 2.19 -20.00
N ASN A 567 -16.61 1.48 -19.49
CA ASN A 567 -16.54 0.04 -19.17
C ASN A 567 -17.47 -0.76 -20.10
N GLN A 568 -16.92 -1.75 -20.77
CA GLN A 568 -17.69 -2.78 -21.44
C GLN A 568 -17.59 -4.08 -20.66
N PHE A 569 -18.70 -4.52 -20.10
CA PHE A 569 -18.72 -5.63 -19.15
C PHE A 569 -18.99 -6.98 -19.79
N GLU A 570 -19.72 -7.03 -20.92
CA GLU A 570 -20.16 -8.27 -21.52
C GLU A 570 -19.25 -8.71 -22.67
N PRO A 571 -19.07 -10.04 -22.84
CA PRO A 571 -18.30 -10.60 -23.94
C PRO A 571 -18.93 -10.31 -25.32
N LYS A 572 -18.12 -9.71 -26.18
CA LYS A 572 -18.52 -9.46 -27.57
C LYS A 572 -17.29 -9.59 -28.48
N TRP A 573 -17.48 -10.05 -29.72
CA TRP A 573 -16.39 -10.24 -30.67
C TRP A 573 -15.21 -11.05 -30.09
N ILE A 574 -14.00 -10.48 -29.94
CA ILE A 574 -12.79 -11.14 -29.41
C ILE A 574 -12.57 -10.91 -27.90
N TYR A 575 -13.22 -9.91 -27.31
CA TYR A 575 -13.03 -9.56 -25.90
C TYR A 575 -14.14 -10.12 -25.00
N LYS A 576 -13.83 -10.32 -23.74
CA LYS A 576 -14.76 -10.57 -22.63
C LYS A 576 -15.25 -9.26 -22.02
N SER A 577 -14.33 -8.36 -21.79
CA SER A 577 -14.58 -7.03 -21.24
C SER A 577 -13.43 -6.10 -21.60
N PHE A 578 -13.67 -4.80 -21.58
CA PHE A 578 -12.63 -3.81 -21.61
C PHE A 578 -13.00 -2.57 -20.81
N ASN A 579 -11.99 -1.86 -20.37
CA ASN A 579 -12.06 -0.55 -19.78
C ASN A 579 -11.18 0.41 -20.56
N LEU A 580 -11.72 1.59 -20.85
CA LEU A 580 -10.99 2.72 -21.43
C LEU A 580 -11.16 3.90 -20.50
N ASN A 581 -10.10 4.62 -20.20
CA ASN A 581 -10.23 5.86 -19.42
C ASN A 581 -9.22 6.89 -19.87
N SER A 582 -9.53 8.14 -19.57
CA SER A 582 -8.61 9.24 -19.78
C SER A 582 -8.87 10.38 -18.80
N ASP A 583 -7.84 11.15 -18.55
CA ASP A 583 -7.90 12.32 -17.68
C ASP A 583 -7.06 13.47 -18.17
N PHE A 584 -7.48 14.66 -17.72
CA PHE A 584 -6.73 15.89 -17.77
C PHE A 584 -6.44 16.36 -16.37
N TYR A 585 -5.19 16.73 -16.10
CA TYR A 585 -4.79 17.27 -14.82
C TYR A 585 -3.98 18.55 -14.97
N SER A 586 -4.09 19.42 -13.98
CA SER A 586 -3.44 20.72 -13.95
C SER A 586 -2.99 21.06 -12.54
N TYR A 587 -1.75 21.48 -12.41
CA TYR A 587 -1.14 21.90 -11.15
C TYR A 587 -0.91 23.40 -11.13
N SER A 588 -1.22 24.02 -9.99
CA SER A 588 -0.86 25.41 -9.69
C SER A 588 -0.30 25.51 -8.27
N ASN A 589 0.48 26.54 -7.96
CA ASN A 589 0.89 26.83 -6.60
C ASN A 589 0.05 27.96 -5.97
N PHE A 590 0.21 28.20 -4.69
CA PHE A 590 -0.50 29.28 -3.98
C PHE A 590 0.01 30.68 -4.31
N GLY A 591 1.13 30.81 -5.01
CA GLY A 591 1.59 32.06 -5.62
C GLY A 591 0.90 32.41 -6.92
N GLY A 592 -0.07 31.59 -7.38
CA GLY A 592 -0.81 31.82 -8.62
C GLY A 592 -0.09 31.38 -9.89
N ASN A 593 1.06 30.70 -9.77
CA ASN A 593 1.77 30.17 -10.92
C ASN A 593 1.17 28.82 -11.34
N TRP A 594 0.95 28.65 -12.64
CA TRP A 594 0.69 27.35 -13.22
C TRP A 594 2.01 26.58 -13.30
N ILE A 595 2.09 25.42 -12.63
CA ILE A 595 3.33 24.65 -12.49
C ILE A 595 3.38 23.40 -13.36
N GLY A 596 2.31 23.07 -14.09
CA GLY A 596 2.31 21.98 -15.05
C GLY A 596 0.95 21.31 -15.20
N GLY A 597 0.88 20.34 -16.07
CA GLY A 597 -0.31 19.56 -16.35
C GLY A 597 -0.09 18.58 -17.48
N GLY A 598 -1.10 17.80 -17.75
CA GLY A 598 -1.04 16.80 -18.81
C GLY A 598 -2.35 16.14 -19.12
N TYR A 599 -2.26 15.23 -20.06
CA TYR A 599 -3.31 14.33 -20.48
C TYR A 599 -2.82 12.90 -20.36
N GLU A 600 -3.64 12.02 -19.81
CA GLU A 600 -3.36 10.58 -19.71
C GLU A 600 -4.52 9.77 -20.29
N TRP A 601 -4.22 8.61 -20.83
CA TRP A 601 -5.20 7.63 -21.27
C TRP A 601 -4.74 6.21 -20.95
N ASN A 602 -5.70 5.32 -20.69
CA ASN A 602 -5.47 3.92 -20.37
C ASN A 602 -6.52 3.04 -21.03
N ALA A 603 -6.11 1.84 -21.43
CA ALA A 603 -6.97 0.78 -21.91
C ALA A 603 -6.57 -0.55 -21.29
N ASN A 604 -7.55 -1.30 -20.82
CA ASN A 604 -7.37 -2.66 -20.32
C ASN A 604 -8.40 -3.57 -21.00
N ILE A 605 -7.94 -4.65 -21.64
CA ILE A 605 -8.76 -5.52 -22.47
C ILE A 605 -8.57 -6.97 -22.03
N ASN A 606 -9.64 -7.61 -21.58
CA ASN A 606 -9.70 -9.03 -21.30
C ASN A 606 -10.22 -9.78 -22.52
N LEU A 607 -9.42 -10.64 -23.13
CA LEU A 607 -9.77 -11.41 -24.31
C LEU A 607 -10.55 -12.69 -23.96
N LYS A 608 -11.27 -13.26 -24.94
CA LYS A 608 -12.00 -14.53 -24.79
C LYS A 608 -11.10 -15.74 -24.53
N ASN A 609 -9.84 -15.69 -24.97
CA ASN A 609 -8.82 -16.70 -24.65
C ASN A 609 -8.19 -16.50 -23.28
N PHE A 610 -8.71 -15.56 -22.46
CA PHE A 610 -8.27 -15.19 -21.12
C PHE A 610 -6.89 -14.49 -21.05
N TRP A 611 -6.42 -13.98 -22.18
CA TRP A 611 -5.32 -13.05 -22.17
C TRP A 611 -5.82 -11.68 -21.72
N ASN A 612 -4.96 -10.98 -21.00
CA ASN A 612 -5.17 -9.59 -20.66
C ASN A 612 -4.15 -8.72 -21.40
N ILE A 613 -4.59 -7.63 -21.98
CA ILE A 613 -3.75 -6.64 -22.66
C ILE A 613 -4.03 -5.30 -22.01
N TRP A 614 -2.99 -4.59 -21.64
CA TRP A 614 -3.10 -3.22 -21.15
C TRP A 614 -2.16 -2.30 -21.93
N THR A 615 -2.61 -1.09 -22.13
CA THR A 615 -1.82 -0.05 -22.78
C THR A 615 -2.27 1.30 -22.26
N GLY A 616 -1.40 2.27 -22.32
CA GLY A 616 -1.69 3.63 -21.88
C GLY A 616 -0.58 4.58 -22.29
N GLY A 617 -0.82 5.86 -22.12
CA GLY A 617 0.16 6.88 -22.40
C GLY A 617 -0.17 8.19 -21.75
N SER A 618 0.81 9.06 -21.65
CA SER A 618 0.62 10.42 -21.17
C SER A 618 1.40 11.44 -22.00
N LEU A 619 0.84 12.61 -22.08
CA LEU A 619 1.46 13.81 -22.66
C LEU A 619 1.54 14.84 -21.56
N ASN A 620 2.73 15.12 -21.08
CA ASN A 620 2.99 16.16 -20.08
C ASN A 620 3.44 17.42 -20.78
N THR A 621 2.86 18.53 -20.40
CA THR A 621 3.26 19.86 -20.91
C THR A 621 4.60 20.27 -20.31
N SER A 622 5.22 21.31 -20.82
CA SER A 622 6.29 21.99 -20.10
C SER A 622 5.81 22.40 -18.71
N SER A 623 6.65 22.30 -17.71
CA SER A 623 6.32 22.54 -16.30
C SER A 623 7.30 23.51 -15.65
N LEU A 624 6.89 24.08 -14.52
CA LEU A 624 7.75 24.82 -13.61
C LEU A 624 8.08 23.92 -12.41
N SER A 625 9.28 23.37 -12.36
CA SER A 625 9.71 22.60 -11.20
C SER A 625 10.02 23.53 -10.03
N THR A 626 9.48 23.19 -8.86
CA THR A 626 9.70 23.90 -7.60
C THR A 626 10.77 23.23 -6.73
N ASP A 627 11.30 22.08 -7.16
CA ASP A 627 12.20 21.20 -6.41
C ASP A 627 13.51 20.86 -7.14
N MET A 628 13.62 21.14 -8.43
CA MET A 628 14.79 20.79 -9.25
C MET A 628 16.08 21.41 -8.71
N LEU A 629 16.02 22.65 -8.24
CA LEU A 629 17.15 23.39 -7.69
C LEU A 629 17.25 23.26 -6.14
N ARG A 630 16.57 22.29 -5.54
CA ARG A 630 16.70 21.96 -4.12
C ARG A 630 16.62 23.17 -3.17
N GLY A 631 15.69 24.10 -3.40
CA GLY A 631 15.53 25.33 -2.64
C GLY A 631 15.98 26.59 -3.38
N GLY A 632 16.53 26.45 -4.58
CA GLY A 632 16.74 27.54 -5.52
C GLY A 632 15.45 27.99 -6.22
N PRO A 633 15.52 28.93 -7.19
CA PRO A 633 14.35 29.42 -7.92
C PRO A 633 13.63 28.30 -8.70
N MET A 634 12.38 28.55 -9.09
CA MET A 634 11.69 27.64 -10.01
C MET A 634 12.44 27.50 -11.32
N MET A 635 12.39 26.29 -11.87
CA MET A 635 13.01 26.01 -13.15
C MET A 635 11.99 25.49 -14.15
N LYS A 636 11.96 26.07 -15.33
CA LYS A 636 11.14 25.59 -16.44
C LYS A 636 11.72 24.30 -16.99
N LEU A 637 10.93 23.26 -17.09
CA LEU A 637 11.32 21.95 -17.64
C LEU A 637 10.55 21.66 -18.92
N PRO A 638 11.17 20.96 -19.90
CA PRO A 638 10.47 20.45 -21.07
C PRO A 638 9.36 19.49 -20.69
N GLY A 639 8.35 19.37 -21.53
CA GLY A 639 7.34 18.33 -21.39
C GLY A 639 7.87 16.97 -21.80
N SER A 640 7.02 15.94 -21.71
CA SER A 640 7.38 14.58 -22.07
C SER A 640 6.20 13.79 -22.63
N VAL A 641 6.50 12.76 -23.37
CA VAL A 641 5.56 11.73 -23.80
C VAL A 641 5.94 10.40 -23.14
N ASN A 642 4.93 9.67 -22.68
CA ASN A 642 5.10 8.33 -22.12
C ASN A 642 4.15 7.37 -22.81
N LEU A 643 4.61 6.13 -23.06
CA LEU A 643 3.82 5.05 -23.58
C LEU A 643 4.10 3.78 -22.79
N ARG A 644 3.03 3.07 -22.38
CA ARG A 644 3.11 1.79 -21.69
C ARG A 644 2.27 0.75 -22.42
N ILE A 645 2.77 -0.48 -22.50
CA ILE A 645 2.10 -1.62 -23.07
C ILE A 645 2.47 -2.88 -22.31
N GLY A 646 1.53 -3.78 -22.18
CA GLY A 646 1.80 -5.09 -21.62
C GLY A 646 0.70 -6.08 -21.96
N PHE A 647 1.02 -7.35 -21.73
CA PHE A 647 0.06 -8.43 -21.83
C PHE A 647 0.39 -9.51 -20.80
N SER A 648 -0.65 -10.27 -20.42
CA SER A 648 -0.48 -11.52 -19.69
C SER A 648 -1.29 -12.61 -20.34
N THR A 649 -0.76 -13.83 -20.32
CA THR A 649 -1.42 -15.02 -20.83
C THR A 649 -2.46 -15.53 -19.81
N ASP A 650 -3.18 -16.59 -20.16
CA ASP A 650 -4.20 -17.21 -19.30
C ASP A 650 -3.62 -17.66 -17.95
N SER A 651 -3.98 -16.95 -16.87
CA SER A 651 -3.49 -17.20 -15.51
C SER A 651 -3.89 -18.56 -14.91
N ARG A 652 -4.87 -19.25 -15.53
CA ARG A 652 -5.33 -20.58 -15.10
C ARG A 652 -4.40 -21.70 -15.54
N LYS A 653 -3.48 -21.43 -16.48
CA LYS A 653 -2.54 -22.40 -17.01
C LYS A 653 -1.38 -22.67 -16.05
N LYS A 654 -0.72 -23.83 -16.22
CA LYS A 654 0.47 -24.18 -15.45
C LYS A 654 1.65 -23.23 -15.72
N LEU A 655 1.75 -22.70 -16.91
CA LEU A 655 2.75 -21.72 -17.31
C LEU A 655 2.06 -20.43 -17.73
N VAL A 656 2.41 -19.34 -17.06
CA VAL A 656 1.86 -18.01 -17.32
C VAL A 656 3.00 -17.06 -17.60
N PHE A 657 2.86 -16.27 -18.65
CA PHE A 657 3.77 -15.19 -19.00
C PHE A 657 3.05 -13.85 -18.89
N SER A 658 3.73 -12.88 -18.31
CA SER A 658 3.35 -11.48 -18.36
C SER A 658 4.55 -10.68 -18.84
N VAL A 659 4.33 -9.77 -19.77
CA VAL A 659 5.38 -8.88 -20.29
C VAL A 659 4.86 -7.46 -20.26
N SER A 660 5.67 -6.55 -19.76
CA SER A 660 5.37 -5.11 -19.77
C SER A 660 6.56 -4.29 -20.24
N ALA A 661 6.26 -3.21 -20.93
CA ALA A 661 7.22 -2.20 -21.32
C ALA A 661 6.64 -0.80 -21.09
N ASN A 662 7.48 0.10 -20.60
CA ASN A 662 7.16 1.49 -20.40
C ASN A 662 8.32 2.33 -20.96
N GLY A 663 8.02 3.20 -21.93
CA GLY A 663 8.98 4.13 -22.52
C GLY A 663 8.55 5.57 -22.32
N SER A 664 9.48 6.45 -21.99
CA SER A 664 9.23 7.89 -21.95
C SER A 664 10.34 8.68 -22.64
N GLN A 665 9.94 9.75 -23.31
CA GLN A 665 10.85 10.67 -23.99
C GLN A 665 10.53 12.10 -23.56
N GLY A 666 11.50 12.78 -22.97
CA GLY A 666 11.44 14.20 -22.71
C GLY A 666 11.67 15.01 -23.99
N PHE A 667 10.90 16.08 -24.16
CA PHE A 667 11.13 17.01 -25.27
C PHE A 667 12.51 17.67 -25.12
N GLU A 668 13.04 18.22 -26.18
CA GLU A 668 14.39 18.80 -26.26
C GLU A 668 15.51 17.78 -25.90
N ASN A 669 15.22 16.45 -25.99
CA ASN A 669 16.12 15.38 -25.55
C ASN A 669 16.54 15.51 -24.07
N SER A 670 15.66 16.05 -23.23
CA SER A 670 15.94 16.31 -21.82
C SER A 670 16.02 15.04 -20.98
N SER A 671 15.33 14.00 -21.41
CA SER A 671 15.32 12.68 -20.74
C SER A 671 14.88 11.56 -21.67
N ASP A 672 15.25 10.34 -21.34
CA ASP A 672 14.81 9.10 -21.98
C ASP A 672 14.70 8.01 -20.90
N ASN A 673 13.66 7.21 -20.95
CA ASN A 673 13.52 6.05 -20.07
C ASN A 673 12.90 4.87 -20.81
N LEU A 674 13.43 3.69 -20.56
CA LEU A 674 12.86 2.41 -20.99
C LEU A 674 12.90 1.42 -19.84
N TYR A 675 11.72 1.07 -19.32
CA TYR A 675 11.53 -0.02 -18.36
C TYR A 675 10.88 -1.21 -19.04
N THR A 676 11.39 -2.40 -18.80
CA THR A 676 10.81 -3.65 -19.24
C THR A 676 10.80 -4.69 -18.12
N GLU A 677 9.76 -5.50 -18.06
CA GLU A 677 9.63 -6.57 -17.08
C GLU A 677 8.95 -7.79 -17.72
N VAL A 678 9.44 -8.97 -17.36
CA VAL A 678 8.87 -10.25 -17.78
C VAL A 678 8.59 -11.06 -16.52
N ASP A 679 7.35 -11.49 -16.32
CA ASP A 679 6.98 -12.42 -15.26
C ASP A 679 6.73 -13.80 -15.85
N ILE A 680 7.37 -14.79 -15.29
CA ILE A 680 7.20 -16.20 -15.64
C ILE A 680 6.73 -16.93 -14.39
N THR A 681 5.47 -17.34 -14.38
CA THR A 681 4.92 -18.14 -13.29
C THR A 681 4.70 -19.57 -13.76
N TYR A 682 5.32 -20.52 -13.05
CA TYR A 682 5.20 -21.94 -13.34
C TYR A 682 4.59 -22.69 -12.15
N LYS A 683 3.48 -23.37 -12.39
CA LYS A 683 2.68 -24.13 -11.41
C LYS A 683 2.74 -25.61 -11.76
N PRO A 684 3.84 -26.35 -11.45
CA PRO A 684 3.98 -27.76 -11.82
C PRO A 684 2.94 -28.66 -11.15
N THR A 685 2.60 -28.35 -9.90
CA THR A 685 1.64 -29.09 -9.07
C THR A 685 0.63 -28.15 -8.43
N ASN A 686 -0.33 -28.67 -7.69
CA ASN A 686 -1.33 -27.88 -6.97
C ASN A 686 -0.78 -27.21 -5.70
N TYR A 687 0.41 -27.55 -5.25
CA TYR A 687 1.01 -27.05 -4.01
C TYR A 687 2.34 -26.32 -4.20
N LEU A 688 2.82 -26.19 -5.45
CA LEU A 688 4.13 -25.60 -5.73
C LEU A 688 4.03 -24.58 -6.86
N VAL A 689 4.50 -23.36 -6.59
CA VAL A 689 4.54 -22.27 -7.55
C VAL A 689 5.93 -21.65 -7.58
N PHE A 690 6.48 -21.50 -8.78
CA PHE A 690 7.68 -20.73 -9.06
C PHE A 690 7.31 -19.45 -9.79
N THR A 691 7.92 -18.36 -9.42
CA THR A 691 7.80 -17.08 -10.17
C THR A 691 9.20 -16.51 -10.37
N LEU A 692 9.48 -16.11 -11.59
CA LEU A 692 10.72 -15.43 -11.98
C LEU A 692 10.35 -14.13 -12.69
N SER A 693 10.84 -13.00 -12.16
CA SER A 693 10.51 -11.66 -12.66
C SER A 693 11.78 -10.85 -12.93
N PRO A 694 12.46 -11.06 -14.06
CA PRO A 694 13.54 -10.18 -14.49
C PRO A 694 12.99 -8.84 -14.98
N SER A 695 13.64 -7.76 -14.56
CA SER A 695 13.36 -6.40 -15.00
C SER A 695 14.62 -5.66 -15.41
N TYR A 696 14.49 -4.80 -16.39
CA TYR A 696 15.54 -3.91 -16.89
C TYR A 696 15.00 -2.50 -16.99
N ASN A 697 15.74 -1.55 -16.42
CA ASN A 697 15.48 -0.13 -16.57
C ASN A 697 16.74 0.56 -17.11
N LYS A 698 16.59 1.33 -18.19
CA LYS A 698 17.59 2.26 -18.70
C LYS A 698 16.99 3.64 -18.68
N SER A 699 17.65 4.59 -18.03
CA SER A 699 17.23 5.99 -18.04
C SER A 699 18.39 6.92 -18.31
N TYR A 700 18.07 7.99 -19.03
CA TYR A 700 18.94 9.14 -19.26
C TYR A 700 18.24 10.38 -18.74
N SER A 701 18.99 11.25 -18.07
CA SER A 701 18.54 12.60 -17.73
C SER A 701 19.64 13.59 -18.06
N GLU A 702 19.31 14.63 -18.81
CA GLU A 702 20.22 15.74 -19.11
C GLU A 702 20.57 16.54 -17.85
N LEU A 703 19.63 16.62 -16.92
CA LEU A 703 19.75 17.39 -15.70
C LEU A 703 19.50 16.49 -14.48
N GLN A 704 20.56 15.91 -13.94
CA GLN A 704 20.54 15.29 -12.62
C GLN A 704 21.29 16.18 -11.65
N TYR A 705 20.63 16.54 -10.55
CA TYR A 705 21.22 17.37 -9.49
C TYR A 705 22.45 16.69 -8.89
N VAL A 706 23.53 17.44 -8.74
CA VAL A 706 24.80 17.00 -8.14
C VAL A 706 24.99 17.67 -6.79
N THR A 707 25.12 19.00 -6.78
CA THR A 707 25.33 19.78 -5.54
C THR A 707 24.99 21.25 -5.77
N GLN A 708 25.02 22.01 -4.69
CA GLN A 708 25.00 23.46 -4.69
C GLN A 708 26.29 23.97 -4.07
N THR A 709 26.84 25.02 -4.63
CA THR A 709 28.00 25.75 -4.09
C THR A 709 27.80 27.24 -4.31
N THR A 710 28.63 28.06 -3.69
CA THR A 710 28.59 29.51 -3.88
C THR A 710 29.91 29.98 -4.50
N TYR A 711 29.83 30.74 -5.60
CA TYR A 711 31.00 31.35 -6.25
C TYR A 711 30.73 32.85 -6.46
N ASN A 712 31.65 33.70 -6.02
CA ASN A 712 31.55 35.17 -6.06
C ASN A 712 30.23 35.70 -5.44
N GLY A 713 29.72 35.06 -4.37
CA GLY A 713 28.49 35.46 -3.71
C GLY A 713 27.21 35.07 -4.45
N VAL A 714 27.31 34.24 -5.49
CA VAL A 714 26.17 33.74 -6.28
C VAL A 714 26.14 32.23 -6.18
N ASP A 715 24.97 31.68 -5.90
CA ASP A 715 24.75 30.24 -5.82
C ASP A 715 24.89 29.59 -7.20
N ARG A 716 25.61 28.48 -7.24
CA ARG A 716 25.76 27.61 -8.41
C ARG A 716 25.08 26.28 -8.14
N TYR A 717 24.05 26.01 -8.89
CA TYR A 717 23.34 24.71 -8.88
C TYR A 717 23.99 23.82 -9.93
N ILE A 718 24.75 22.83 -9.48
CA ILE A 718 25.55 21.95 -10.32
C ILE A 718 24.72 20.72 -10.69
N PHE A 719 24.71 20.39 -11.97
CA PHE A 719 24.07 19.23 -12.55
C PHE A 719 25.04 18.44 -13.40
N GLY A 720 24.72 17.16 -13.64
CA GLY A 720 25.37 16.32 -14.65
C GLY A 720 24.33 15.64 -15.50
N SER A 721 24.69 15.30 -16.73
CA SER A 721 23.92 14.29 -17.47
C SER A 721 24.19 12.93 -16.84
N ILE A 722 23.19 12.10 -16.69
CA ILE A 722 23.33 10.76 -16.13
C ILE A 722 22.79 9.69 -17.07
N ASP A 723 23.58 8.64 -17.29
CA ASP A 723 23.11 7.36 -17.81
C ASP A 723 22.98 6.37 -16.67
N GLN A 724 21.75 5.97 -16.36
CA GLN A 724 21.47 5.00 -15.32
C GLN A 724 20.95 3.70 -15.93
N LYS A 725 21.44 2.57 -15.41
CA LYS A 725 20.92 1.25 -15.75
C LYS A 725 20.66 0.48 -14.48
N THR A 726 19.51 -0.20 -14.43
CA THR A 726 19.14 -1.08 -13.33
C THR A 726 18.70 -2.42 -13.88
N ILE A 727 19.25 -3.49 -13.36
CA ILE A 727 18.79 -4.86 -13.61
C ILE A 727 18.43 -5.48 -12.27
N SER A 728 17.23 -6.02 -12.20
CA SER A 728 16.74 -6.73 -11.04
C SER A 728 16.06 -8.01 -11.49
N THR A 729 16.17 -9.07 -10.70
CA THR A 729 15.45 -10.30 -10.95
C THR A 729 14.88 -10.80 -9.64
N SER A 730 13.56 -10.86 -9.48
CA SER A 730 13.00 -11.53 -8.34
C SER A 730 12.73 -13.00 -8.66
N PHE A 731 13.03 -13.87 -7.70
CA PHE A 731 12.72 -15.29 -7.76
C PHE A 731 11.92 -15.67 -6.52
N ARG A 732 10.73 -16.28 -6.72
CA ARG A 732 9.87 -16.77 -5.64
C ARG A 732 9.59 -18.25 -5.79
N VAL A 733 9.56 -18.94 -4.66
CA VAL A 733 9.09 -20.32 -4.53
C VAL A 733 8.06 -20.35 -3.42
N ASN A 734 6.85 -20.74 -3.74
CA ASN A 734 5.79 -20.99 -2.77
C ASN A 734 5.49 -22.50 -2.77
N LEU A 735 5.75 -23.16 -1.65
CA LEU A 735 5.42 -24.55 -1.41
C LEU A 735 4.43 -24.62 -0.25
N ASN A 736 3.18 -24.99 -0.55
CA ASN A 736 2.09 -25.06 0.41
C ASN A 736 1.74 -26.55 0.63
N LEU A 737 2.26 -27.15 1.67
CA LEU A 737 2.04 -28.57 1.96
C LEU A 737 0.64 -28.85 2.52
N SER A 738 0.07 -27.86 3.19
CA SER A 738 -1.32 -27.84 3.62
C SER A 738 -1.78 -26.39 3.77
N PRO A 739 -3.08 -26.09 4.01
CA PRO A 739 -3.52 -24.74 4.33
C PRO A 739 -2.79 -24.11 5.52
N ASN A 740 -2.24 -24.93 6.41
CA ASN A 740 -1.61 -24.52 7.67
C ASN A 740 -0.07 -24.60 7.66
N LEU A 741 0.56 -25.19 6.63
CA LEU A 741 2.02 -25.33 6.55
C LEU A 741 2.53 -24.86 5.20
N THR A 742 3.23 -23.74 5.21
CA THR A 742 3.74 -23.09 4.01
C THR A 742 5.23 -22.80 4.10
N PHE A 743 5.94 -22.92 2.97
CA PHE A 743 7.33 -22.55 2.78
C PHE A 743 7.40 -21.51 1.69
N GLN A 744 7.98 -20.37 1.96
CA GLN A 744 8.11 -19.28 1.01
C GLN A 744 9.56 -18.84 0.94
N TYR A 745 10.10 -18.87 -0.25
CA TYR A 745 11.41 -18.29 -0.53
C TYR A 745 11.25 -17.15 -1.53
N TRP A 746 11.91 -16.04 -1.26
CA TRP A 746 12.08 -14.92 -2.16
C TRP A 746 13.55 -14.53 -2.19
N GLY A 747 14.05 -14.23 -3.38
CA GLY A 747 15.41 -13.75 -3.56
C GLY A 747 15.47 -12.73 -4.70
N GLN A 748 16.26 -11.66 -4.54
CA GLN A 748 16.38 -10.58 -5.49
C GLN A 748 17.83 -10.12 -5.64
N PRO A 749 18.59 -10.59 -6.67
CA PRO A 749 19.76 -9.88 -7.14
C PRO A 749 19.35 -8.57 -7.81
N PHE A 750 20.04 -7.49 -7.44
CA PHE A 750 19.80 -6.14 -7.88
C PHE A 750 21.14 -5.45 -8.18
N VAL A 751 21.25 -4.84 -9.35
CA VAL A 751 22.39 -4.03 -9.75
C VAL A 751 21.90 -2.74 -10.37
N ALA A 752 22.32 -1.61 -9.81
CA ALA A 752 22.04 -0.29 -10.36
C ALA A 752 23.31 0.52 -10.52
N THR A 753 23.50 1.09 -11.70
CA THR A 753 24.66 1.92 -12.03
C THR A 753 24.21 3.28 -12.52
N GLY A 754 24.99 4.30 -12.22
CA GLY A 754 24.81 5.65 -12.74
C GLY A 754 26.15 6.24 -13.13
N LYS A 755 26.26 6.68 -14.38
CA LYS A 755 27.44 7.34 -14.91
C LYS A 755 27.11 8.78 -15.22
N TYR A 756 27.83 9.70 -14.57
CA TYR A 756 27.68 11.14 -14.75
C TYR A 756 28.71 11.68 -15.73
N TYR A 757 28.28 12.66 -16.52
CA TYR A 757 29.11 13.36 -17.48
C TYR A 757 28.48 14.69 -17.89
N ASN A 758 29.16 15.49 -18.72
CA ASN A 758 28.68 16.80 -19.17
C ASN A 758 28.16 17.65 -17.99
N TYR A 759 29.03 17.81 -16.97
CA TYR A 759 28.67 18.64 -15.83
C TYR A 759 28.43 20.07 -16.27
N LYS A 760 27.48 20.72 -15.58
CA LYS A 760 26.95 22.04 -15.95
C LYS A 760 26.40 22.75 -14.73
N PHE A 761 26.26 24.06 -14.81
CA PHE A 761 25.54 24.82 -13.79
C PHE A 761 24.38 25.63 -14.41
N ILE A 762 23.39 25.91 -13.61
CA ILE A 762 22.20 26.64 -14.05
C ILE A 762 22.52 28.14 -14.17
N THR A 763 22.22 28.74 -15.32
CA THR A 763 22.47 30.15 -15.65
C THR A 763 21.20 30.97 -15.58
N ASP A 764 20.16 30.59 -16.34
CA ASP A 764 18.84 31.22 -16.35
C ASP A 764 17.75 30.13 -16.31
N PRO A 765 17.25 29.75 -15.12
CA PRO A 765 16.30 28.66 -14.98
C PRO A 765 14.97 28.89 -15.70
N MET A 766 14.66 30.15 -16.03
CA MET A 766 13.41 30.55 -16.68
C MET A 766 13.54 30.84 -18.18
N ALA A 767 14.72 30.74 -18.76
CA ALA A 767 14.96 30.94 -20.18
C ALA A 767 13.96 30.17 -21.06
N ASN A 768 13.50 30.80 -22.12
CA ASN A 768 12.54 30.17 -23.02
C ASN A 768 13.14 29.02 -23.79
N ASN A 769 14.38 29.18 -24.29
CA ASN A 769 15.11 28.12 -24.94
C ASN A 769 15.74 27.21 -23.85
N TYR A 770 15.56 25.90 -23.97
CA TYR A 770 16.03 24.94 -22.98
C TYR A 770 17.54 24.97 -22.76
N ARG A 771 18.33 25.15 -23.84
CA ARG A 771 19.79 25.17 -23.79
C ARG A 771 20.36 26.42 -23.14
N ASP A 772 19.61 27.50 -23.05
CA ASP A 772 20.05 28.75 -22.40
C ASP A 772 19.89 28.71 -20.87
N ARG A 773 19.25 27.65 -20.32
CA ARG A 773 19.01 27.49 -18.88
C ARG A 773 20.24 27.06 -18.12
N PHE A 774 21.27 26.53 -18.80
CA PHE A 774 22.49 26.03 -18.18
C PHE A 774 23.71 26.23 -19.05
N TRP A 775 24.84 26.30 -18.41
CA TRP A 775 26.17 26.31 -19.06
C TRP A 775 26.88 24.99 -18.78
N THR A 776 27.32 24.28 -19.82
CA THR A 776 28.10 23.04 -19.71
C THR A 776 29.57 23.39 -19.66
N TYR A 777 30.31 22.92 -18.64
CA TYR A 777 31.75 23.16 -18.54
C TYR A 777 32.48 22.52 -19.71
N ASN A 778 33.38 23.28 -20.28
CA ASN A 778 34.28 22.78 -21.32
C ASN A 778 35.58 22.25 -20.70
N SER A 779 36.44 21.60 -21.49
CA SER A 779 37.67 20.96 -21.03
C SER A 779 38.67 21.89 -20.34
N ASN A 780 38.58 23.22 -20.55
CA ASN A 780 39.45 24.19 -19.88
C ASN A 780 38.88 24.62 -18.52
N GLN A 781 37.60 24.37 -18.28
CA GLN A 781 36.89 24.78 -17.05
C GLN A 781 36.73 23.65 -16.06
N ILE A 782 36.87 22.38 -16.44
CA ILE A 782 36.70 21.24 -15.57
C ILE A 782 37.88 20.25 -15.71
N THR A 783 38.49 19.94 -14.61
CA THR A 783 39.53 18.90 -14.51
C THR A 783 39.18 17.91 -13.42
N PHE A 784 39.65 16.68 -13.54
CA PHE A 784 39.41 15.65 -12.54
C PHE A 784 40.71 15.23 -11.88
N ASP A 785 40.71 15.20 -10.53
CA ASP A 785 41.86 14.81 -9.74
C ASP A 785 41.45 13.82 -8.66
N THR A 786 41.95 12.59 -8.74
CA THR A 786 41.75 11.46 -7.86
C THR A 786 40.25 11.11 -7.64
N ASP A 787 39.46 11.96 -6.98
CA ASP A 787 38.08 11.75 -6.61
C ASP A 787 37.18 13.01 -6.68
N HIS A 788 37.76 14.16 -7.05
CA HIS A 788 37.07 15.45 -7.15
C HIS A 788 37.22 16.06 -8.55
N PHE A 789 36.16 16.77 -8.93
CA PHE A 789 36.20 17.69 -10.05
C PHE A 789 36.58 19.08 -9.57
N ASN A 790 37.61 19.67 -10.20
CA ASN A 790 38.05 21.01 -9.97
C ASN A 790 37.52 21.90 -11.09
N ILE A 791 36.84 22.97 -10.70
CA ILE A 791 36.20 23.92 -11.61
C ILE A 791 36.96 25.23 -11.61
N ASP A 792 37.36 25.69 -12.78
CA ASP A 792 37.88 26.99 -13.11
C ASP A 792 36.86 27.66 -14.05
N GLU A 793 35.82 28.31 -13.44
CA GLU A 793 34.69 28.84 -14.19
C GLU A 793 35.10 29.95 -15.18
N ASN A 794 36.07 30.75 -14.79
CA ASN A 794 36.54 31.85 -15.61
C ASN A 794 37.76 31.51 -16.52
N ALA A 795 38.30 30.28 -16.44
CA ALA A 795 39.44 29.77 -17.17
C ALA A 795 40.74 30.58 -16.97
N ASP A 796 41.01 31.04 -15.71
CA ASP A 796 42.19 31.77 -15.35
C ASP A 796 43.35 30.87 -14.85
N GLY A 797 43.14 29.55 -14.81
CA GLY A 797 44.08 28.54 -14.36
C GLY A 797 44.05 28.25 -12.87
N LYS A 798 43.05 28.77 -12.15
CA LYS A 798 42.86 28.52 -10.70
C LYS A 798 41.52 27.83 -10.45
N THR A 799 41.53 26.93 -9.49
CA THR A 799 40.30 26.25 -9.08
C THR A 799 39.43 27.21 -8.26
N ASP A 800 38.24 27.48 -8.75
CA ASP A 800 37.22 28.30 -8.08
C ASP A 800 36.42 27.50 -7.03
N TYR A 801 36.06 26.26 -7.34
CA TYR A 801 35.35 25.33 -6.44
C TYR A 801 35.51 23.89 -6.90
N THR A 802 35.13 22.97 -6.02
CA THR A 802 35.24 21.53 -6.26
C THR A 802 33.96 20.79 -5.88
N PHE A 803 33.73 19.62 -6.49
CA PHE A 803 32.74 18.66 -6.07
C PHE A 803 33.19 17.23 -6.34
N GLY A 804 32.63 16.27 -5.57
CA GLY A 804 33.00 14.87 -5.67
C GLY A 804 32.47 14.17 -6.91
N LYS A 805 33.08 13.05 -7.25
CA LYS A 805 32.55 12.13 -8.27
C LYS A 805 31.23 11.50 -7.81
N ASN A 806 30.23 11.47 -8.70
CA ASN A 806 28.89 11.00 -8.38
C ASN A 806 28.54 9.65 -9.04
N ASP A 807 29.46 9.06 -9.82
CA ASP A 807 29.26 7.73 -10.40
C ASP A 807 29.01 6.69 -9.31
N PHE A 808 28.12 5.75 -9.58
CA PHE A 808 27.81 4.68 -8.63
C PHE A 808 27.55 3.34 -9.33
N ASN A 809 27.84 2.28 -8.59
CA ASN A 809 27.45 0.91 -8.92
C ASN A 809 27.04 0.22 -7.61
N VAL A 810 25.74 0.15 -7.38
CA VAL A 810 25.10 -0.48 -6.21
C VAL A 810 24.74 -1.90 -6.57
N LYS A 811 25.22 -2.84 -5.79
CA LYS A 811 24.95 -4.27 -5.95
C LYS A 811 24.32 -4.78 -4.66
N GLN A 812 23.18 -5.43 -4.76
CA GLN A 812 22.48 -5.99 -3.60
C GLN A 812 21.93 -7.37 -3.92
N PHE A 813 21.91 -8.23 -2.94
CA PHE A 813 21.14 -9.46 -2.95
C PHE A 813 20.38 -9.55 -1.64
N LEU A 814 19.06 -9.51 -1.74
CA LEU A 814 18.16 -9.73 -0.62
C LEU A 814 17.51 -11.08 -0.80
N SER A 815 17.41 -11.86 0.26
CA SER A 815 16.60 -13.08 0.25
C SER A 815 15.93 -13.32 1.58
N ASN A 816 14.79 -13.99 1.53
CA ASN A 816 13.99 -14.33 2.69
C ASN A 816 13.34 -15.71 2.50
N LEU A 817 13.61 -16.63 3.42
CA LEU A 817 12.90 -17.89 3.56
C LEU A 817 12.01 -17.80 4.79
N VAL A 818 10.73 -18.04 4.62
CA VAL A 818 9.76 -18.10 5.71
C VAL A 818 9.06 -19.45 5.69
N VAL A 819 9.17 -20.19 6.77
CA VAL A 819 8.33 -21.36 7.04
C VAL A 819 7.30 -20.94 8.07
N ARG A 820 6.02 -21.08 7.74
CA ARG A 820 4.90 -20.80 8.65
C ARG A 820 4.15 -22.10 8.89
N TRP A 821 4.00 -22.43 10.14
CA TRP A 821 3.19 -23.56 10.59
C TRP A 821 2.17 -23.10 11.62
N GLU A 822 0.90 -23.16 11.27
CA GLU A 822 -0.21 -22.97 12.20
C GLU A 822 -0.61 -24.34 12.77
N TYR A 823 -0.01 -24.68 13.89
CA TYR A 823 -0.19 -26.02 14.51
C TYR A 823 -1.50 -26.15 15.30
N SER A 824 -2.14 -25.02 15.62
CA SER A 824 -3.49 -24.91 16.19
C SER A 824 -4.08 -23.58 15.76
N PRO A 825 -5.41 -23.44 15.63
CA PRO A 825 -6.03 -22.19 15.17
C PRO A 825 -5.54 -20.94 15.94
N GLY A 826 -4.88 -20.02 15.24
CA GLY A 826 -4.28 -18.80 15.80
C GLY A 826 -2.96 -19.00 16.53
N SER A 827 -2.40 -20.22 16.60
CA SER A 827 -1.11 -20.56 17.23
C SER A 827 -0.09 -20.93 16.16
N THR A 828 1.05 -20.23 16.10
CA THR A 828 1.97 -20.34 14.97
C THR A 828 3.43 -20.54 15.39
N VAL A 829 4.15 -21.23 14.52
CA VAL A 829 5.62 -21.26 14.52
C VAL A 829 6.10 -20.65 13.21
N PHE A 830 7.01 -19.67 13.31
CA PHE A 830 7.75 -19.15 12.17
C PHE A 830 9.22 -19.52 12.28
N LEU A 831 9.79 -20.00 11.18
CA LEU A 831 11.23 -20.08 10.98
C LEU A 831 11.56 -19.15 9.84
N VAL A 832 12.44 -18.18 10.10
CA VAL A 832 12.82 -17.17 9.12
C VAL A 832 14.32 -17.18 8.93
N TRP A 833 14.77 -17.21 7.68
CA TRP A 833 16.14 -16.95 7.30
C TRP A 833 16.17 -15.81 6.27
N SER A 834 16.71 -14.68 6.69
CA SER A 834 16.94 -13.53 5.81
C SER A 834 18.43 -13.41 5.55
N GLN A 835 18.79 -13.10 4.31
CA GLN A 835 20.16 -12.82 3.92
C GLN A 835 20.22 -11.52 3.14
N THR A 836 21.16 -10.66 3.53
CA THR A 836 21.50 -9.42 2.80
C THR A 836 22.97 -9.48 2.39
N ARG A 837 23.22 -9.16 1.14
CA ARG A 837 24.56 -8.86 0.61
C ARG A 837 24.52 -7.52 -0.07
N SER A 838 25.51 -6.69 0.17
CA SER A 838 25.60 -5.35 -0.43
C SER A 838 27.04 -5.05 -0.76
N TYR A 839 27.26 -4.52 -1.95
CA TYR A 839 28.58 -4.09 -2.40
C TYR A 839 28.44 -2.83 -3.25
N TYR A 840 29.27 -1.86 -3.00
CA TYR A 840 29.26 -0.57 -3.67
C TYR A 840 30.61 -0.31 -4.35
N THR A 841 30.57 0.30 -5.54
CA THR A 841 31.73 0.89 -6.20
C THR A 841 31.30 2.16 -6.94
N ASP A 842 32.27 2.99 -7.27
CA ASP A 842 32.09 4.25 -8.00
C ASP A 842 32.36 4.13 -9.52
N SER A 843 32.22 2.91 -10.09
CA SER A 843 32.61 2.68 -11.47
C SER A 843 31.60 3.20 -12.51
N GLY A 844 30.35 3.37 -12.15
CA GLY A 844 29.27 3.78 -13.07
C GLY A 844 29.00 2.81 -14.23
N GLN A 845 29.69 1.65 -14.28
CA GLN A 845 29.60 0.69 -15.38
C GLN A 845 28.74 -0.53 -15.02
N MET A 846 27.87 -0.93 -15.94
CA MET A 846 27.03 -2.11 -15.81
C MET A 846 27.72 -3.32 -16.46
N ASP A 847 28.04 -4.31 -15.63
CA ASP A 847 28.37 -5.68 -16.04
C ASP A 847 27.60 -6.62 -15.10
N PHE A 848 26.40 -7.02 -15.49
CA PHE A 848 25.47 -7.70 -14.60
C PHE A 848 26.06 -8.98 -14.00
N PHE A 849 26.66 -9.86 -14.81
CA PHE A 849 27.15 -11.15 -14.31
C PHE A 849 28.36 -10.99 -13.39
N ASN A 850 29.31 -10.14 -13.72
CA ASN A 850 30.43 -9.84 -12.85
C ASN A 850 29.98 -9.09 -11.59
N ASN A 851 29.03 -8.15 -11.72
CA ASN A 851 28.50 -7.43 -10.58
C ASN A 851 27.72 -8.34 -9.63
N VAL A 852 26.94 -9.29 -10.12
CA VAL A 852 26.28 -10.32 -9.31
C VAL A 852 27.33 -11.29 -8.73
N GLY A 853 28.35 -11.67 -9.51
CA GLY A 853 29.46 -12.49 -9.03
C GLY A 853 30.20 -11.86 -7.84
N ASP A 854 30.39 -10.55 -7.84
CA ASP A 854 30.99 -9.81 -6.72
C ASP A 854 30.20 -9.99 -5.40
N LEU A 855 28.86 -10.08 -5.47
CA LEU A 855 28.00 -10.30 -4.29
C LEU A 855 28.21 -11.67 -3.64
N PHE A 856 28.55 -12.69 -4.45
CA PHE A 856 28.78 -14.05 -3.97
C PHE A 856 30.25 -14.40 -3.76
N ASN A 857 31.16 -13.48 -4.06
CA ASN A 857 32.58 -13.62 -3.79
C ASN A 857 32.85 -13.41 -2.28
N LYS A 858 33.22 -14.49 -1.58
CA LYS A 858 33.47 -14.46 -0.13
C LYS A 858 34.60 -13.52 0.30
N SER A 859 35.56 -13.23 -0.59
CA SER A 859 36.64 -12.31 -0.29
C SER A 859 36.19 -10.83 -0.36
N LYS A 860 35.12 -10.54 -1.08
CA LYS A 860 34.58 -9.19 -1.25
C LYS A 860 33.35 -8.93 -0.37
N ASN A 861 32.55 -9.97 -0.13
CA ASN A 861 31.25 -9.81 0.52
C ASN A 861 30.87 -11.02 1.37
N ILE A 862 30.88 -10.85 2.70
CA ILE A 862 30.36 -11.83 3.64
C ILE A 862 28.89 -11.49 3.88
N PRO A 863 27.95 -12.45 3.74
CA PRO A 863 26.54 -12.18 3.92
C PRO A 863 26.20 -11.79 5.34
N HIS A 864 25.31 -10.83 5.50
CA HIS A 864 24.57 -10.65 6.74
C HIS A 864 23.38 -11.60 6.72
N ASN A 865 23.39 -12.60 7.60
CA ASN A 865 22.29 -13.54 7.77
C ASN A 865 21.58 -13.26 9.09
N VAL A 866 20.27 -13.37 9.06
CA VAL A 866 19.39 -13.32 10.23
C VAL A 866 18.59 -14.62 10.27
N PHE A 867 18.76 -15.38 11.32
CA PHE A 867 17.96 -16.56 11.61
C PHE A 867 17.02 -16.23 12.77
N LEU A 868 15.73 -16.47 12.58
CA LEU A 868 14.72 -16.16 13.58
C LEU A 868 13.77 -17.33 13.74
N ILE A 869 13.48 -17.67 15.01
CA ILE A 869 12.41 -18.58 15.37
C ILE A 869 11.43 -17.80 16.24
N LYS A 870 10.16 -17.74 15.81
CA LYS A 870 9.08 -17.16 16.59
C LYS A 870 8.05 -18.24 16.90
N PHE A 871 7.74 -18.41 18.17
CA PHE A 871 6.70 -19.30 18.64
C PHE A 871 5.61 -18.48 19.30
N SER A 872 4.34 -18.72 18.94
CA SER A 872 3.20 -18.09 19.56
C SER A 872 2.14 -19.15 19.91
N TYR A 873 1.43 -18.91 21.03
CA TYR A 873 0.32 -19.76 21.45
C TYR A 873 -0.88 -18.89 21.80
N ARG A 874 -2.02 -19.20 21.20
CA ARG A 874 -3.27 -18.46 21.44
C ARG A 874 -4.07 -19.14 22.54
N PHE A 875 -4.39 -18.37 23.56
CA PHE A 875 -5.39 -18.69 24.59
C PHE A 875 -6.69 -17.96 24.24
N GLY A 876 -7.69 -18.70 23.77
CA GLY A 876 -9.05 -18.18 23.58
C GLY A 876 -9.95 -18.63 24.73
N LEU A 877 -10.64 -17.72 25.39
CA LEU A 877 -11.72 -18.09 26.30
C LEU A 877 -12.97 -18.42 25.47
N LYS A 878 -13.55 -19.59 25.76
CA LYS A 878 -14.81 -20.07 25.17
C LYS A 878 -15.99 -19.28 25.71
#